data_926956fe7ab4fc6720bec4f1571bef5c
#
_entry.id   926956fe7ab4fc6720bec4f1571bef5c
#
_cell.length_a   1.000
_cell.length_b   1.000
_cell.length_c   1.000
_cell.angle_alpha   90.00
_cell.angle_beta   90.00
_cell.angle_gamma   90.00
#
_symmetry.space_group_name_H-M   'P 1'
#
loop_
_entity.id
_entity.type
_entity.pdbx_description
1 polymer ?
#
loop_
_entity_poly.entity_id
_entity_poly.type
_entity_poly.pdbx_seq_one_letter_code
_entity_poly.pdbx_strand_id
1 'polypeptide(L)'
;MHRDLKPENLFITRDGRVKILDFGLAKLTQPESGARELTELPTATAGTEPGVVLGTLGYMSPEQVRGKPADARSDIFSFGAILYEALSGKRAFRGESAADTMSAILTKEPPDLSETNRTIAPGLERLVRHCLEKNPEERFHSAHDLAFDLQALSGESGSAARPASAPGLSARRRVSVRAAVAAVLGAAILAAGGVLLSRKPAPPPTFQRLSFRRGLVWSARFAPDGQTIVYGAAWDGAPIELFSARAKSPESRPLGFGSADVLAISPQGEMAISLNRHFLIGWESSGTLAQVPLSGGAPREILENVSEAGWSPDGKTLAIAHEVGGKYRLEFPIGKVLYETAGWISLIRIAPQGDRIAFIDHPSRGDSIGSLAIVDLAGKKTILFARGGQGLAWVPSGKEIWSNQGGTLRAISLSGAERVLARVPGGLWVQDISRDGRLLAAHANSRREIAGLAPGETKERNLSWFDWSFPIALSQDGRLLLFEEQNRGGENGYAVYIRKTDGSPAVRLGEGYTLALSPDAKWALAVSNPFSDPQLTLMPVGAGQPRALPRDTIQFQPWGSWLPDGKRILVVGIEPGHASRLYVRDLEGRSRPVIPTDIRASFMGITLSPDGKLVTAVMPDGNAAIFSIENGQSRPVRGLEPGELPVQWSEDGRALFVVRPQALPAKLFRLDLETGQRALSREITPSDPAGVFGIDPIRLTRDGKAYVYSYRRLLTDLYLVEGLR
;
A
#
# COMPACT_ATOMS: atom_id res chain seq x y z
N MET A 1 2.55 -17.77 -7.71
CA MET A 1 2.19 -19.12 -8.16
C MET A 1 3.37 -20.06 -7.95
N HIS A 2 3.14 -21.22 -7.32
CA HIS A 2 4.19 -22.19 -6.95
C HIS A 2 4.39 -23.29 -8.00
N ARG A 3 3.32 -23.82 -8.56
CA ARG A 3 3.22 -24.86 -9.62
C ARG A 3 3.60 -26.29 -9.22
N ASP A 4 4.20 -26.51 -8.06
CA ASP A 4 4.55 -27.84 -7.53
C ASP A 4 4.28 -27.90 -6.02
N LEU A 5 3.08 -27.47 -5.60
CA LEU A 5 2.67 -27.50 -4.21
C LEU A 5 2.32 -28.94 -3.80
N LYS A 6 3.04 -29.46 -2.81
CA LYS A 6 2.91 -30.82 -2.27
C LYS A 6 3.41 -30.87 -0.83
N PRO A 7 3.05 -31.90 -0.04
CA PRO A 7 3.48 -31.99 1.37
C PRO A 7 4.99 -31.91 1.58
N GLU A 8 5.79 -32.47 0.66
CA GLU A 8 7.24 -32.46 0.73
C GLU A 8 7.84 -31.04 0.64
N ASN A 9 7.09 -30.11 0.05
CA ASN A 9 7.47 -28.71 -0.08
C ASN A 9 6.88 -27.83 1.04
N LEU A 10 6.21 -28.42 2.04
CA LEU A 10 5.64 -27.72 3.18
C LEU A 10 6.42 -28.04 4.46
N PHE A 11 6.89 -27.00 5.14
CA PHE A 11 7.65 -27.13 6.38
C PHE A 11 6.93 -26.44 7.53
N ILE A 12 6.70 -27.16 8.62
CA ILE A 12 6.14 -26.59 9.84
C ILE A 12 7.30 -26.26 10.78
N THR A 13 7.48 -24.98 11.09
CA THR A 13 8.51 -24.50 12.01
C THR A 13 8.14 -24.79 13.47
N ARG A 14 9.10 -24.74 14.39
CA ARG A 14 8.87 -25.04 15.83
C ARG A 14 7.85 -24.12 16.49
N ASP A 15 7.67 -22.89 15.96
CA ASP A 15 6.68 -21.91 16.35
C ASP A 15 5.31 -22.06 15.65
N GLY A 16 5.10 -23.19 14.94
CA GLY A 16 3.83 -23.55 14.31
C GLY A 16 3.53 -22.84 12.98
N ARG A 17 4.50 -22.14 12.39
CA ARG A 17 4.32 -21.47 11.10
C ARG A 17 4.61 -22.44 9.95
N VAL A 18 3.79 -22.38 8.91
CA VAL A 18 4.02 -23.13 7.68
C VAL A 18 4.92 -22.32 6.74
N LYS A 19 5.98 -22.93 6.22
CA LYS A 19 6.84 -22.41 5.17
C LYS A 19 6.72 -23.27 3.93
N ILE A 20 6.67 -22.62 2.76
CA ILE A 20 6.64 -23.29 1.45
C ILE A 20 8.04 -23.21 0.87
N LEU A 21 8.59 -24.35 0.46
CA LEU A 21 9.93 -24.50 -0.11
C LEU A 21 9.83 -24.86 -1.60
N ASP A 22 10.92 -24.68 -2.35
CA ASP A 22 11.11 -25.15 -3.73
C ASP A 22 10.01 -24.71 -4.71
N PHE A 23 9.91 -23.40 -4.94
CA PHE A 23 9.11 -22.86 -6.03
C PHE A 23 9.55 -23.47 -7.35
N GLY A 24 8.63 -24.14 -8.06
CA GLY A 24 8.88 -24.92 -9.29
C GLY A 24 9.56 -24.13 -10.41
N LEU A 25 10.84 -23.83 -10.27
CA LEU A 25 11.67 -23.02 -11.16
C LEU A 25 11.97 -23.69 -12.52
N ALA A 26 11.61 -24.97 -12.72
CA ALA A 26 12.01 -25.77 -13.87
C ALA A 26 11.23 -25.52 -15.18
N LYS A 27 10.28 -24.55 -15.24
CA LYS A 27 9.46 -24.29 -16.45
C LYS A 27 9.36 -22.84 -16.89
N LEU A 28 10.39 -22.01 -16.66
CA LEU A 28 10.42 -20.61 -17.11
C LEU A 28 11.12 -20.37 -18.45
N THR A 29 11.43 -21.42 -19.23
CA THR A 29 12.04 -21.27 -20.54
C THR A 29 11.25 -22.01 -21.60
N GLN A 30 10.24 -21.34 -22.18
CA GLN A 30 9.87 -21.51 -23.59
C GLN A 30 9.40 -20.16 -24.14
N PRO A 31 10.07 -19.60 -25.19
CA PRO A 31 9.57 -18.46 -25.91
C PRO A 31 8.44 -18.91 -26.84
N GLU A 32 7.37 -18.11 -26.91
CA GLU A 32 6.33 -18.24 -27.93
C GLU A 32 6.93 -18.01 -29.31
N SER A 33 7.06 -19.06 -30.09
CA SER A 33 7.06 -18.97 -31.57
C SER A 33 6.80 -20.32 -32.21
N GLY A 34 5.71 -20.41 -32.95
CA GLY A 34 5.54 -21.26 -34.14
C GLY A 34 5.26 -22.72 -33.92
N ALA A 35 4.08 -23.12 -34.36
CA ALA A 35 3.66 -24.51 -34.56
C ALA A 35 4.74 -25.40 -35.19
N ARG A 36 5.09 -26.50 -34.52
CA ARG A 36 5.55 -27.75 -35.19
C ARG A 36 5.34 -28.97 -34.31
N GLU A 37 4.65 -29.89 -34.90
CA GLU A 37 4.46 -31.31 -34.69
C GLU A 37 5.01 -32.01 -33.42
N LEU A 38 4.06 -32.66 -32.75
CA LEU A 38 4.22 -33.75 -31.79
C LEU A 38 4.95 -34.96 -32.42
N THR A 39 6.24 -35.08 -32.19
CA THR A 39 6.92 -36.38 -32.14
C THR A 39 8.32 -36.16 -31.56
N GLU A 40 8.65 -36.98 -30.54
CA GLU A 40 9.93 -37.18 -29.84
C GLU A 40 10.00 -36.64 -28.40
N LEU A 41 9.51 -37.49 -27.51
CA LEU A 41 9.95 -37.54 -26.10
C LEU A 41 11.35 -38.17 -26.05
N PRO A 42 12.35 -37.51 -25.43
CA PRO A 42 13.61 -38.18 -25.13
C PRO A 42 13.38 -39.18 -24.00
N THR A 43 13.57 -40.46 -24.31
CA THR A 43 13.75 -41.53 -23.36
C THR A 43 15.04 -41.30 -22.58
N ALA A 44 14.96 -40.79 -21.37
CA ALA A 44 16.10 -40.77 -20.44
C ALA A 44 16.17 -42.14 -19.79
N THR A 45 17.12 -42.92 -20.26
CA THR A 45 17.63 -44.16 -19.66
C THR A 45 18.34 -43.86 -18.33
N ALA A 46 18.10 -44.78 -17.38
CA ALA A 46 18.90 -45.14 -16.22
C ALA A 46 18.49 -44.56 -14.85
N GLY A 47 17.92 -45.41 -14.04
CA GLY A 47 18.16 -45.48 -12.61
C GLY A 47 17.27 -44.60 -11.73
N THR A 48 15.96 -44.88 -11.69
CA THR A 48 15.12 -44.43 -10.58
C THR A 48 14.41 -45.63 -9.96
N GLU A 49 14.63 -45.82 -8.66
CA GLU A 49 13.95 -46.84 -7.86
C GLU A 49 12.42 -46.72 -7.99
N PRO A 50 11.67 -47.86 -8.00
CA PRO A 50 10.22 -47.84 -8.08
C PRO A 50 9.63 -47.29 -6.77
N GLY A 51 9.10 -46.08 -6.80
CA GLY A 51 8.43 -45.44 -5.65
C GLY A 51 8.39 -43.92 -5.61
N VAL A 52 9.40 -43.26 -6.19
CA VAL A 52 9.57 -41.79 -6.05
C VAL A 52 8.75 -40.98 -7.07
N VAL A 53 8.45 -41.51 -8.24
CA VAL A 53 7.70 -40.79 -9.30
C VAL A 53 6.18 -40.84 -9.08
N LEU A 54 5.66 -41.88 -8.44
CA LEU A 54 4.21 -42.06 -8.21
C LEU A 54 3.64 -41.09 -7.17
N GLY A 55 4.48 -40.55 -6.27
CA GLY A 55 4.06 -39.66 -5.16
C GLY A 55 3.61 -38.28 -5.55
N THR A 56 4.24 -37.64 -6.52
CA THR A 56 4.06 -36.23 -6.87
C THR A 56 2.80 -35.95 -7.71
N LEU A 57 2.36 -36.93 -8.50
CA LEU A 57 1.24 -36.78 -9.43
C LEU A 57 -0.10 -36.51 -8.76
N GLY A 58 -0.34 -37.01 -7.55
CA GLY A 58 -1.63 -36.91 -6.85
C GLY A 58 -2.05 -35.49 -6.42
N TYR A 59 -1.16 -34.50 -6.55
CA TYR A 59 -1.43 -33.08 -6.19
C TYR A 59 -1.51 -32.15 -7.42
N MET A 60 -1.29 -32.69 -8.64
CA MET A 60 -1.41 -31.89 -9.87
C MET A 60 -2.86 -31.51 -10.13
N SER A 61 -3.06 -30.29 -10.62
CA SER A 61 -4.39 -29.85 -11.06
C SER A 61 -4.79 -30.48 -12.40
N PRO A 62 -6.11 -30.56 -12.73
CA PRO A 62 -6.59 -31.07 -14.00
C PRO A 62 -5.99 -30.38 -15.23
N GLU A 63 -5.75 -29.08 -15.17
CA GLU A 63 -5.13 -28.32 -16.26
C GLU A 63 -3.64 -28.65 -16.42
N GLN A 64 -2.92 -28.91 -15.32
CA GLN A 64 -1.53 -29.37 -15.38
C GLN A 64 -1.43 -30.78 -15.99
N VAL A 65 -2.32 -31.71 -15.61
CA VAL A 65 -2.41 -33.04 -16.18
C VAL A 65 -2.71 -32.98 -17.68
N ARG A 66 -3.53 -32.02 -18.13
CA ARG A 66 -3.85 -31.80 -19.56
C ARG A 66 -2.78 -31.01 -20.31
N GLY A 67 -1.69 -30.57 -19.68
CA GLY A 67 -0.66 -29.73 -20.30
C GLY A 67 -1.15 -28.32 -20.67
N LYS A 68 -2.26 -27.84 -20.10
CA LYS A 68 -2.79 -26.50 -20.31
C LYS A 68 -2.03 -25.47 -19.44
N PRO A 69 -2.06 -24.17 -19.80
CA PRO A 69 -1.49 -23.12 -18.96
C PRO A 69 -2.07 -23.18 -17.53
N ALA A 70 -1.20 -23.23 -16.53
CA ALA A 70 -1.53 -23.23 -15.13
C ALA A 70 -1.43 -21.82 -14.56
N ASP A 71 -2.42 -21.40 -13.77
CA ASP A 71 -2.44 -20.14 -13.03
C ASP A 71 -2.50 -20.36 -11.50
N ALA A 72 -2.73 -19.31 -10.70
CA ALA A 72 -2.78 -19.40 -9.24
C ALA A 72 -3.86 -20.36 -8.72
N ARG A 73 -4.89 -20.66 -9.51
CA ARG A 73 -5.96 -21.59 -9.18
C ARG A 73 -5.52 -23.06 -9.27
N SER A 74 -4.41 -23.33 -9.96
CA SER A 74 -3.76 -24.65 -9.94
C SER A 74 -3.13 -24.91 -8.56
N ASP A 75 -2.52 -23.91 -7.93
CA ASP A 75 -1.99 -24.02 -6.57
C ASP A 75 -3.11 -24.18 -5.53
N ILE A 76 -4.31 -23.62 -5.77
CA ILE A 76 -5.50 -23.80 -4.93
C ILE A 76 -6.00 -25.25 -4.99
N PHE A 77 -6.00 -25.87 -6.18
CA PHE A 77 -6.33 -27.27 -6.32
C PHE A 77 -5.34 -28.17 -5.55
N SER A 78 -4.04 -27.92 -5.72
CA SER A 78 -2.98 -28.64 -5.01
C SER A 78 -3.10 -28.47 -3.48
N PHE A 79 -3.42 -27.28 -3.02
CA PHE A 79 -3.71 -27.02 -1.60
C PHE A 79 -4.94 -27.80 -1.11
N GLY A 80 -6.01 -27.86 -1.90
CA GLY A 80 -7.20 -28.66 -1.60
C GLY A 80 -6.87 -30.14 -1.44
N ALA A 81 -6.01 -30.69 -2.31
CA ALA A 81 -5.56 -32.09 -2.23
C ALA A 81 -4.71 -32.35 -0.98
N ILE A 82 -3.83 -31.44 -0.61
CA ILE A 82 -3.04 -31.51 0.62
C ILE A 82 -3.93 -31.43 1.87
N LEU A 83 -4.88 -30.50 1.88
CA LEU A 83 -5.80 -30.33 3.00
C LEU A 83 -6.73 -31.54 3.17
N TYR A 84 -7.20 -32.12 2.06
CA TYR A 84 -7.94 -33.35 2.08
C TYR A 84 -7.15 -34.50 2.73
N GLU A 85 -5.88 -34.66 2.33
CA GLU A 85 -5.01 -35.68 2.90
C GLU A 85 -4.70 -35.45 4.38
N ALA A 86 -4.45 -34.22 4.77
CA ALA A 86 -4.22 -33.83 6.18
C ALA A 86 -5.45 -34.13 7.08
N LEU A 87 -6.67 -33.98 6.55
CA LEU A 87 -7.92 -34.20 7.30
C LEU A 87 -8.36 -35.66 7.31
N SER A 88 -8.14 -36.42 6.22
CA SER A 88 -8.62 -37.78 6.05
C SER A 88 -7.55 -38.84 6.32
N GLY A 89 -6.26 -38.47 6.30
CA GLY A 89 -5.14 -39.42 6.30
C GLY A 89 -4.97 -40.18 4.99
N LYS A 90 -5.73 -39.82 3.94
CA LYS A 90 -5.72 -40.50 2.62
C LYS A 90 -5.59 -39.46 1.51
N ARG A 91 -4.93 -39.83 0.40
CA ARG A 91 -4.84 -38.94 -0.76
C ARG A 91 -6.19 -38.75 -1.43
N ALA A 92 -6.48 -37.52 -1.86
CA ALA A 92 -7.71 -37.20 -2.59
C ALA A 92 -7.83 -37.99 -3.90
N PHE A 93 -6.71 -38.16 -4.60
CA PHE A 93 -6.63 -38.88 -5.88
C PHE A 93 -5.50 -39.90 -5.84
N ARG A 94 -5.85 -41.19 -6.06
CA ARG A 94 -4.90 -42.31 -6.12
C ARG A 94 -5.38 -43.33 -7.11
N GLY A 95 -4.48 -43.87 -7.93
CA GLY A 95 -4.66 -45.01 -8.83
C GLY A 95 -3.56 -46.04 -8.62
N GLU A 96 -3.70 -47.20 -9.26
CA GLU A 96 -2.70 -48.28 -9.24
C GLU A 96 -1.49 -47.92 -10.09
N SER A 97 -1.68 -47.09 -11.13
CA SER A 97 -0.63 -46.56 -11.99
C SER A 97 -0.63 -45.01 -12.02
N ALA A 98 0.41 -44.43 -12.63
CA ALA A 98 0.47 -43.00 -12.91
C ALA A 98 -0.69 -42.57 -13.81
N ALA A 99 -1.05 -43.35 -14.81
CA ALA A 99 -2.16 -43.08 -15.72
C ALA A 99 -3.52 -43.12 -14.99
N ASP A 100 -3.72 -44.08 -14.08
CA ASP A 100 -4.93 -44.18 -13.27
C ASP A 100 -5.08 -42.98 -12.30
N THR A 101 -3.98 -42.53 -11.72
CA THR A 101 -3.96 -41.35 -10.87
C THR A 101 -4.30 -40.10 -11.68
N MET A 102 -3.74 -39.89 -12.86
CA MET A 102 -4.09 -38.80 -13.77
C MET A 102 -5.55 -38.85 -14.19
N SER A 103 -6.06 -40.04 -14.53
CA SER A 103 -7.47 -40.28 -14.86
C SER A 103 -8.38 -39.88 -13.68
N ALA A 104 -8.01 -40.28 -12.46
CA ALA A 104 -8.75 -39.93 -11.24
C ALA A 104 -8.80 -38.42 -11.04
N ILE A 105 -7.69 -37.68 -11.21
CA ILE A 105 -7.65 -36.23 -11.12
C ILE A 105 -8.60 -35.59 -12.15
N LEU A 106 -8.69 -36.11 -13.34
CA LEU A 106 -9.47 -35.54 -14.42
C LEU A 106 -10.99 -35.83 -14.29
N THR A 107 -11.38 -36.98 -13.69
CA THR A 107 -12.74 -37.51 -13.82
C THR A 107 -13.43 -37.86 -12.50
N LYS A 108 -12.68 -38.20 -11.45
CA LYS A 108 -13.27 -38.67 -10.18
C LYS A 108 -13.37 -37.55 -9.12
N GLU A 109 -14.45 -37.59 -8.36
CA GLU A 109 -14.56 -36.83 -7.11
C GLU A 109 -13.89 -37.62 -5.98
N PRO A 110 -13.20 -36.93 -5.03
CA PRO A 110 -12.68 -37.61 -3.85
C PRO A 110 -13.84 -38.02 -2.93
N PRO A 111 -13.70 -39.13 -2.16
CA PRO A 111 -14.69 -39.54 -1.17
C PRO A 111 -15.01 -38.45 -0.16
N ASP A 112 -16.22 -38.46 0.40
CA ASP A 112 -16.64 -37.50 1.40
C ASP A 112 -15.76 -37.57 2.66
N LEU A 113 -15.30 -36.42 3.13
CA LEU A 113 -14.47 -36.34 4.34
C LEU A 113 -15.24 -36.81 5.57
N SER A 114 -16.55 -36.54 5.63
CA SER A 114 -17.46 -36.99 6.69
C SER A 114 -17.57 -38.51 6.81
N GLU A 115 -17.35 -39.28 5.73
CA GLU A 115 -17.30 -40.74 5.78
C GLU A 115 -16.04 -41.26 6.45
N THR A 116 -14.94 -40.53 6.34
CA THR A 116 -13.62 -40.91 6.86
C THR A 116 -13.42 -40.39 8.29
N ASN A 117 -13.93 -39.19 8.59
CA ASN A 117 -13.80 -38.54 9.91
C ASN A 117 -15.01 -37.67 10.23
N ARG A 118 -15.91 -38.18 11.05
CA ARG A 118 -17.17 -37.51 11.47
C ARG A 118 -16.97 -36.26 12.32
N THR A 119 -15.76 -35.94 12.73
CA THR A 119 -15.48 -34.74 13.53
C THR A 119 -15.19 -33.50 12.67
N ILE A 120 -15.09 -33.68 11.35
CA ILE A 120 -14.80 -32.57 10.42
C ILE A 120 -16.07 -31.73 10.28
N ALA A 121 -15.91 -30.40 10.49
CA ALA A 121 -17.00 -29.45 10.34
C ALA A 121 -17.50 -29.43 8.88
N PRO A 122 -18.83 -29.44 8.62
CA PRO A 122 -19.38 -29.44 7.25
C PRO A 122 -18.93 -28.24 6.40
N GLY A 123 -18.61 -27.11 7.03
CA GLY A 123 -18.03 -25.95 6.36
C GLY A 123 -16.64 -26.20 5.80
N LEU A 124 -15.80 -26.94 6.53
CA LEU A 124 -14.45 -27.29 6.08
C LEU A 124 -14.47 -28.30 4.94
N GLU A 125 -15.38 -29.26 4.99
CA GLU A 125 -15.58 -30.20 3.88
C GLU A 125 -16.00 -29.52 2.59
N ARG A 126 -16.96 -28.57 2.66
CA ARG A 126 -17.37 -27.75 1.49
C ARG A 126 -16.23 -26.95 0.92
N LEU A 127 -15.40 -26.37 1.77
CA LEU A 127 -14.22 -25.60 1.36
C LEU A 127 -13.23 -26.48 0.60
N VAL A 128 -12.93 -27.69 1.11
CA VAL A 128 -12.04 -28.63 0.44
C VAL A 128 -12.59 -29.04 -0.93
N ARG A 129 -13.88 -29.34 -1.03
CA ARG A 129 -14.52 -29.65 -2.33
C ARG A 129 -14.42 -28.50 -3.29
N HIS A 130 -14.68 -27.27 -2.86
CA HIS A 130 -14.57 -26.09 -3.71
C HIS A 130 -13.14 -25.84 -4.23
N CYS A 131 -12.11 -26.18 -3.45
CA CYS A 131 -10.74 -26.18 -3.95
C CYS A 131 -10.50 -27.27 -5.04
N LEU A 132 -11.17 -28.41 -4.93
CA LEU A 132 -10.96 -29.58 -5.79
C LEU A 132 -11.86 -29.62 -7.03
N GLU A 133 -12.61 -28.54 -7.32
CA GLU A 133 -13.39 -28.41 -8.55
C GLU A 133 -12.52 -28.61 -9.79
N LYS A 134 -13.07 -29.35 -10.79
CA LYS A 134 -12.31 -29.71 -11.99
C LYS A 134 -12.10 -28.54 -12.92
N ASN A 135 -13.08 -27.62 -12.97
CA ASN A 135 -13.02 -26.39 -13.73
C ASN A 135 -12.35 -25.29 -12.88
N PRO A 136 -11.24 -24.69 -13.32
CA PRO A 136 -10.58 -23.61 -12.57
C PRO A 136 -11.49 -22.40 -12.27
N GLU A 137 -12.49 -22.13 -13.12
CA GLU A 137 -13.44 -21.01 -12.92
C GLU A 137 -14.43 -21.27 -11.77
N GLU A 138 -14.59 -22.49 -11.35
CA GLU A 138 -15.49 -22.91 -10.26
C GLU A 138 -14.75 -23.01 -8.92
N ARG A 139 -13.42 -22.77 -8.87
CA ARG A 139 -12.62 -22.73 -7.65
C ARG A 139 -12.59 -21.32 -7.06
N PHE A 140 -11.98 -21.19 -5.88
CA PHE A 140 -11.61 -19.88 -5.36
C PHE A 140 -10.76 -19.10 -6.37
N HIS A 141 -11.06 -17.84 -6.57
CA HIS A 141 -10.31 -17.01 -7.51
C HIS A 141 -8.94 -16.57 -6.99
N SER A 142 -8.75 -16.60 -5.67
CA SER A 142 -7.46 -16.29 -5.06
C SER A 142 -7.20 -17.09 -3.78
N ALA A 143 -5.92 -17.29 -3.44
CA ALA A 143 -5.52 -17.86 -2.15
C ALA A 143 -5.99 -17.00 -0.96
N HIS A 144 -6.28 -15.72 -1.21
CA HIS A 144 -6.79 -14.80 -0.20
C HIS A 144 -8.25 -15.09 0.17
N ASP A 145 -9.12 -15.36 -0.83
CA ASP A 145 -10.51 -15.73 -0.61
C ASP A 145 -10.59 -17.05 0.17
N LEU A 146 -9.75 -18.01 -0.21
CA LEU A 146 -9.59 -19.28 0.49
C LEU A 146 -9.15 -19.11 1.95
N ALA A 147 -8.19 -18.23 2.22
CA ALA A 147 -7.72 -17.95 3.58
C ALA A 147 -8.81 -17.27 4.43
N PHE A 148 -9.63 -16.43 3.82
CA PHE A 148 -10.75 -15.77 4.48
C PHE A 148 -11.81 -16.79 4.94
N ASP A 149 -12.21 -17.72 4.07
CA ASP A 149 -13.19 -18.75 4.40
C ASP A 149 -12.67 -19.72 5.47
N LEU A 150 -11.37 -20.06 5.43
CA LEU A 150 -10.72 -20.85 6.47
C LEU A 150 -10.74 -20.16 7.85
N GLN A 151 -10.52 -18.84 7.88
CA GLN A 151 -10.57 -18.06 9.11
C GLN A 151 -11.99 -17.98 9.69
N ALA A 152 -13.00 -17.86 8.82
CA ALA A 152 -14.39 -17.85 9.23
C ALA A 152 -14.78 -19.17 9.94
N LEU A 153 -14.30 -20.30 9.42
CA LEU A 153 -14.54 -21.63 10.01
C LEU A 153 -13.80 -21.85 11.34
N SER A 154 -12.65 -21.19 11.55
CA SER A 154 -11.89 -21.30 12.81
C SER A 154 -12.56 -20.56 13.98
N GLY A 155 -13.45 -19.58 13.70
CA GLY A 155 -14.17 -18.81 14.72
C GLY A 155 -15.40 -19.51 15.30
N GLU A 156 -15.88 -20.59 14.71
CA GLU A 156 -17.11 -21.29 15.13
C GLU A 156 -16.89 -22.45 16.14
N SER A 157 -15.67 -22.74 16.56
CA SER A 157 -15.35 -23.85 17.47
C SER A 157 -15.43 -23.43 18.95
N GLY A 158 -16.62 -23.03 19.39
CA GLY A 158 -16.84 -22.70 20.78
C GLY A 158 -18.31 -22.58 21.18
N SER A 159 -19.05 -23.65 21.19
CA SER A 159 -20.08 -23.99 22.20
C SER A 159 -21.10 -25.00 21.66
N ALA A 160 -20.84 -26.27 21.84
CA ALA A 160 -21.89 -27.29 21.80
C ALA A 160 -22.32 -27.57 23.25
N ALA A 161 -23.40 -26.95 23.68
CA ALA A 161 -24.07 -27.29 24.91
C ALA A 161 -24.85 -28.60 24.74
N ARG A 162 -24.54 -29.61 25.57
CA ARG A 162 -25.26 -30.86 25.72
C ARG A 162 -26.65 -30.61 26.31
N PRO A 163 -27.69 -31.34 25.86
CA PRO A 163 -28.99 -31.31 26.54
C PRO A 163 -28.93 -32.15 27.82
N ALA A 164 -29.26 -31.52 28.95
CA ALA A 164 -29.46 -32.20 30.21
C ALA A 164 -30.90 -32.68 30.32
N SER A 165 -31.04 -33.94 30.70
CA SER A 165 -32.26 -34.69 30.96
C SER A 165 -33.05 -34.11 32.14
N ALA A 166 -34.37 -34.10 32.04
CA ALA A 166 -35.29 -33.72 33.08
C ALA A 166 -35.45 -34.84 34.14
N PRO A 167 -35.66 -34.54 35.40
CA PRO A 167 -36.34 -35.41 36.36
C PRO A 167 -37.71 -34.87 36.74
N GLY A 168 -38.61 -35.81 36.94
CA GLY A 168 -40.03 -35.65 37.13
C GLY A 168 -40.50 -35.04 38.44
N LEU A 169 -41.79 -34.83 38.44
CA LEU A 169 -42.73 -34.24 39.38
C LEU A 169 -42.67 -34.73 40.84
N SER A 170 -42.77 -33.85 41.80
CA SER A 170 -43.99 -33.65 42.63
C SER A 170 -43.69 -32.89 43.91
N ALA A 171 -44.42 -31.85 44.23
CA ALA A 171 -45.04 -31.58 45.54
C ALA A 171 -45.58 -30.14 45.63
N ARG A 172 -46.84 -30.04 45.94
CA ARG A 172 -47.55 -28.80 46.33
C ARG A 172 -46.88 -28.19 47.60
N ARG A 173 -46.51 -26.90 47.51
CA ARG A 173 -46.29 -26.08 48.71
C ARG A 173 -46.68 -24.61 48.45
N ARG A 174 -47.29 -24.01 49.48
CA ARG A 174 -47.88 -22.67 49.53
C ARG A 174 -46.91 -21.55 49.07
N VAL A 175 -47.42 -20.71 48.20
CA VAL A 175 -46.71 -19.56 47.62
C VAL A 175 -46.55 -18.48 48.69
N SER A 176 -45.35 -18.20 49.12
CA SER A 176 -44.98 -17.02 49.90
C SER A 176 -44.75 -15.82 48.99
N VAL A 177 -44.96 -14.59 49.48
CA VAL A 177 -44.75 -13.34 48.72
C VAL A 177 -43.37 -13.28 48.04
N ARG A 178 -42.36 -13.94 48.64
CA ARG A 178 -41.02 -14.06 48.02
C ARG A 178 -41.00 -14.89 46.75
N ALA A 179 -41.91 -15.89 46.62
CA ALA A 179 -42.05 -16.70 45.41
C ALA A 179 -42.74 -15.91 44.27
N ALA A 180 -43.66 -15.00 44.61
CA ALA A 180 -44.27 -14.12 43.62
C ALA A 180 -43.26 -13.08 43.04
N VAL A 181 -42.39 -12.51 43.88
CA VAL A 181 -41.30 -11.61 43.42
C VAL A 181 -40.25 -12.37 42.60
N ALA A 182 -39.91 -13.59 42.96
CA ALA A 182 -39.02 -14.45 42.19
C ALA A 182 -39.63 -14.87 40.83
N ALA A 183 -40.94 -15.10 40.80
CA ALA A 183 -41.65 -15.41 39.54
C ALA A 183 -41.74 -14.20 38.60
N VAL A 184 -41.94 -12.98 39.13
CA VAL A 184 -41.94 -11.74 38.34
C VAL A 184 -40.54 -11.43 37.82
N LEU A 185 -39.50 -11.58 38.61
CA LEU A 185 -38.09 -11.46 38.20
C LEU A 185 -37.72 -12.54 37.16
N GLY A 186 -38.15 -13.79 37.36
CA GLY A 186 -37.98 -14.88 36.41
C GLY A 186 -38.69 -14.62 35.07
N ALA A 187 -39.92 -14.11 35.12
CA ALA A 187 -40.68 -13.72 33.94
C ALA A 187 -40.04 -12.51 33.21
N ALA A 188 -39.50 -11.54 33.94
CA ALA A 188 -38.77 -10.41 33.38
C ALA A 188 -37.43 -10.85 32.71
N ILE A 189 -36.70 -11.79 33.34
CA ILE A 189 -35.48 -12.39 32.78
C ILE A 189 -35.82 -13.24 31.57
N LEU A 190 -36.92 -14.02 31.58
CA LEU A 190 -37.38 -14.81 30.42
C LEU A 190 -37.87 -13.90 29.28
N ALA A 191 -38.56 -12.79 29.60
CA ALA A 191 -38.99 -11.81 28.63
C ALA A 191 -37.77 -11.07 28.03
N ALA A 192 -36.78 -10.66 28.84
CA ALA A 192 -35.54 -10.07 28.41
C ALA A 192 -34.70 -11.08 27.58
N GLY A 193 -34.62 -12.35 28.02
CA GLY A 193 -34.01 -13.45 27.27
C GLY A 193 -34.74 -13.75 25.98
N GLY A 194 -36.08 -13.74 25.98
CA GLY A 194 -36.87 -13.89 24.75
C GLY A 194 -36.69 -12.75 23.77
N VAL A 195 -36.58 -11.50 24.22
CA VAL A 195 -36.26 -10.34 23.39
C VAL A 195 -34.84 -10.39 22.83
N LEU A 196 -33.88 -10.90 23.62
CA LEU A 196 -32.50 -11.12 23.20
C LEU A 196 -32.38 -12.26 22.17
N LEU A 197 -33.12 -13.36 22.36
CA LEU A 197 -33.16 -14.52 21.47
C LEU A 197 -33.99 -14.27 20.19
N SER A 198 -34.96 -13.35 20.24
CA SER A 198 -35.78 -12.96 19.08
C SER A 198 -35.10 -11.90 18.19
N ARG A 199 -33.98 -11.32 18.60
CA ARG A 199 -33.16 -10.48 17.73
C ARG A 199 -32.54 -11.35 16.65
N LYS A 200 -33.19 -11.41 15.49
CA LYS A 200 -32.56 -11.98 14.29
C LYS A 200 -31.21 -11.31 14.11
N PRO A 201 -30.12 -12.06 13.88
CA PRO A 201 -28.84 -11.46 13.55
C PRO A 201 -29.06 -10.47 12.39
N ALA A 202 -28.50 -9.28 12.51
CA ALA A 202 -28.60 -8.30 11.45
C ALA A 202 -28.01 -8.90 10.16
N PRO A 203 -28.63 -8.68 9.01
CA PRO A 203 -28.05 -9.15 7.76
C PRO A 203 -26.63 -8.60 7.61
N PRO A 204 -25.71 -9.38 7.03
CA PRO A 204 -24.34 -8.91 6.79
C PRO A 204 -24.36 -7.67 5.89
N PRO A 205 -23.36 -6.78 6.00
CA PRO A 205 -23.25 -5.62 5.12
C PRO A 205 -23.11 -6.07 3.67
N THR A 206 -23.75 -5.34 2.77
CA THR A 206 -23.68 -5.57 1.32
C THR A 206 -22.73 -4.57 0.69
N PHE A 207 -21.94 -5.03 -0.27
CA PHE A 207 -20.97 -4.24 -1.02
C PHE A 207 -21.37 -4.22 -2.49
N GLN A 208 -21.73 -3.07 -3.00
CA GLN A 208 -22.06 -2.87 -4.41
C GLN A 208 -20.96 -2.08 -5.09
N ARG A 209 -20.29 -2.66 -6.09
CA ARG A 209 -19.26 -1.98 -6.88
C ARG A 209 -19.89 -0.95 -7.80
N LEU A 210 -19.30 0.26 -7.85
CA LEU A 210 -19.77 1.39 -8.63
C LEU A 210 -18.83 1.77 -9.79
N SER A 211 -17.56 1.41 -9.71
CA SER A 211 -16.58 1.65 -10.78
C SER A 211 -16.06 0.34 -11.37
N PHE A 212 -15.90 0.31 -12.70
CA PHE A 212 -15.53 -0.92 -13.44
C PHE A 212 -14.32 -0.71 -14.37
N ARG A 213 -13.80 0.52 -14.46
CA ARG A 213 -12.57 0.82 -15.23
C ARG A 213 -11.35 0.66 -14.34
N ARG A 214 -10.22 0.31 -14.98
CA ARG A 214 -8.95 0.17 -14.29
C ARG A 214 -8.28 1.54 -14.12
N GLY A 215 -8.03 1.94 -12.88
CA GLY A 215 -7.40 3.22 -12.58
C GLY A 215 -7.56 3.62 -11.13
N LEU A 216 -7.50 4.91 -10.89
CA LEU A 216 -7.52 5.53 -9.58
C LEU A 216 -8.84 6.27 -9.39
N VAL A 217 -9.62 5.91 -8.38
CA VAL A 217 -10.68 6.77 -7.81
C VAL A 217 -10.10 7.42 -6.57
N TRP A 218 -9.93 8.76 -6.60
CA TRP A 218 -9.29 9.49 -5.51
C TRP A 218 -10.28 9.97 -4.47
N SER A 219 -11.39 10.52 -4.90
CA SER A 219 -12.45 11.06 -4.04
C SER A 219 -13.83 10.64 -4.51
N ALA A 220 -14.79 10.55 -3.58
CA ALA A 220 -16.21 10.34 -3.90
C ALA A 220 -17.11 10.99 -2.86
N ARG A 221 -18.21 11.60 -3.29
CA ARG A 221 -19.18 12.31 -2.44
C ARG A 221 -20.60 11.97 -2.88
N PHE A 222 -21.50 11.87 -1.92
CA PHE A 222 -22.93 11.87 -2.20
C PHE A 222 -23.42 13.27 -2.56
N ALA A 223 -24.23 13.37 -3.59
CA ALA A 223 -25.03 14.54 -3.83
C ALA A 223 -26.17 14.65 -2.79
N PRO A 224 -26.82 15.84 -2.64
CA PRO A 224 -27.86 16.04 -1.64
C PRO A 224 -29.08 15.13 -1.77
N ASP A 225 -29.35 14.59 -2.97
CA ASP A 225 -30.42 13.63 -3.24
C ASP A 225 -30.13 12.23 -2.66
N GLY A 226 -28.91 12.01 -2.18
CA GLY A 226 -28.46 10.74 -1.64
C GLY A 226 -28.38 9.59 -2.66
N GLN A 227 -28.67 9.82 -3.92
CA GLN A 227 -28.68 8.81 -5.00
C GLN A 227 -27.57 9.05 -6.03
N THR A 228 -27.28 10.30 -6.31
CA THR A 228 -26.19 10.71 -7.19
C THR A 228 -24.87 10.71 -6.42
N ILE A 229 -23.86 10.12 -7.04
CA ILE A 229 -22.51 10.04 -6.51
C ILE A 229 -21.60 10.77 -7.49
N VAL A 230 -20.85 11.77 -7.01
CA VAL A 230 -19.82 12.45 -7.77
C VAL A 230 -18.46 11.94 -7.30
N TYR A 231 -17.59 11.59 -8.22
CA TYR A 231 -16.27 11.10 -7.87
C TYR A 231 -15.20 11.58 -8.85
N GLY A 232 -13.98 11.78 -8.32
CA GLY A 232 -12.78 12.09 -9.10
C GLY A 232 -12.02 10.82 -9.41
N ALA A 233 -11.75 10.60 -10.70
CA ALA A 233 -11.03 9.41 -11.14
C ALA A 233 -10.06 9.68 -12.28
N ALA A 234 -8.93 8.95 -12.28
CA ALA A 234 -7.93 8.89 -13.34
C ALA A 234 -7.94 7.50 -13.97
N TRP A 235 -8.41 7.41 -15.20
CA TRP A 235 -8.48 6.16 -15.94
C TRP A 235 -7.32 6.05 -16.93
N ASP A 236 -6.70 4.87 -17.01
CA ASP A 236 -5.70 4.53 -18.03
C ASP A 236 -4.52 5.54 -18.11
N GLY A 237 -4.17 6.18 -16.99
CA GLY A 237 -3.09 7.18 -16.91
C GLY A 237 -3.47 8.60 -17.31
N ALA A 238 -4.74 8.87 -17.60
CA ALA A 238 -5.25 10.23 -17.81
C ALA A 238 -5.24 11.03 -16.49
N PRO A 239 -5.28 12.36 -16.53
CA PRO A 239 -5.49 13.20 -15.35
C PRO A 239 -6.79 12.85 -14.62
N ILE A 240 -6.89 13.24 -13.35
CA ILE A 240 -8.14 13.08 -12.58
C ILE A 240 -9.23 13.94 -13.22
N GLU A 241 -10.35 13.34 -13.55
CA GLU A 241 -11.56 13.99 -14.04
C GLU A 241 -12.76 13.64 -13.15
N LEU A 242 -13.77 14.52 -13.16
CA LEU A 242 -15.00 14.32 -12.40
C LEU A 242 -16.01 13.49 -13.19
N PHE A 243 -16.59 12.52 -12.51
CA PHE A 243 -17.66 11.66 -13.01
C PHE A 243 -18.87 11.71 -12.08
N SER A 244 -20.04 11.47 -12.63
CA SER A 244 -21.26 11.19 -11.85
C SER A 244 -21.80 9.79 -12.16
N ALA A 245 -22.27 9.11 -11.12
CA ALA A 245 -22.94 7.83 -11.20
C ALA A 245 -24.18 7.82 -10.30
N ARG A 246 -25.10 6.88 -10.51
CA ARG A 246 -26.21 6.62 -9.59
C ARG A 246 -26.02 5.30 -8.87
N ALA A 247 -26.41 5.26 -7.61
CA ALA A 247 -26.23 4.09 -6.75
C ALA A 247 -26.79 2.77 -7.34
N LYS A 248 -27.77 2.82 -8.22
CA LYS A 248 -28.41 1.65 -8.84
C LYS A 248 -28.10 1.48 -10.33
N SER A 249 -27.21 2.30 -10.89
CA SER A 249 -26.83 2.22 -12.31
C SER A 249 -25.33 2.03 -12.45
N PRO A 250 -24.85 1.08 -13.26
CA PRO A 250 -23.43 0.93 -13.54
C PRO A 250 -22.87 2.04 -14.45
N GLU A 251 -23.74 2.90 -15.01
CA GLU A 251 -23.33 3.97 -15.91
C GLU A 251 -22.70 5.13 -15.15
N SER A 252 -21.56 5.54 -15.60
CA SER A 252 -20.81 6.68 -15.11
C SER A 252 -20.61 7.68 -16.24
N ARG A 253 -20.89 8.96 -15.98
CA ARG A 253 -20.80 10.04 -16.97
C ARG A 253 -19.77 11.07 -16.55
N PRO A 254 -18.85 11.51 -17.45
CA PRO A 254 -17.94 12.61 -17.18
C PRO A 254 -18.75 13.91 -17.04
N LEU A 255 -18.29 14.79 -16.13
CA LEU A 255 -18.92 16.10 -15.91
C LEU A 255 -18.31 17.22 -16.78
N GLY A 256 -17.19 16.96 -17.46
CA GLY A 256 -16.61 17.85 -18.47
C GLY A 256 -15.84 19.05 -17.91
N PHE A 257 -15.34 19.00 -16.69
CA PHE A 257 -14.56 20.08 -16.07
C PHE A 257 -13.05 20.00 -16.35
N GLY A 258 -12.60 19.08 -17.21
CA GLY A 258 -11.19 18.81 -17.44
C GLY A 258 -10.52 18.18 -16.21
N SER A 259 -9.26 18.55 -15.94
CA SER A 259 -8.53 18.06 -14.77
C SER A 259 -9.14 18.64 -13.50
N ALA A 260 -10.00 17.88 -12.84
CA ALA A 260 -10.72 18.30 -11.64
C ALA A 260 -11.02 17.13 -10.70
N ASP A 261 -11.06 17.41 -9.39
CA ASP A 261 -11.42 16.46 -8.34
C ASP A 261 -12.47 17.05 -7.39
N VAL A 262 -13.37 16.22 -6.80
CA VAL A 262 -14.40 16.69 -5.89
C VAL A 262 -13.90 16.70 -4.44
N LEU A 263 -13.91 17.86 -3.80
CA LEU A 263 -13.56 18.02 -2.39
C LEU A 263 -14.80 17.85 -1.49
N ALA A 264 -15.87 18.57 -1.80
CA ALA A 264 -17.12 18.54 -1.04
C ALA A 264 -18.33 18.96 -1.90
N ILE A 265 -19.54 18.54 -1.48
CA ILE A 265 -20.81 18.99 -2.08
C ILE A 265 -21.68 19.59 -0.97
N SER A 266 -22.19 20.80 -1.19
CA SER A 266 -23.08 21.47 -0.24
C SER A 266 -24.49 20.87 -0.24
N PRO A 267 -25.32 21.11 0.79
CA PRO A 267 -26.72 20.70 0.79
C PRO A 267 -27.57 21.29 -0.34
N GLN A 268 -27.12 22.39 -0.95
CA GLN A 268 -27.79 23.05 -2.10
C GLN A 268 -27.30 22.53 -3.45
N GLY A 269 -26.30 21.62 -3.46
CA GLY A 269 -25.75 21.07 -4.69
C GLY A 269 -24.60 21.89 -5.28
N GLU A 270 -23.98 22.77 -4.51
CA GLU A 270 -22.74 23.45 -4.90
C GLU A 270 -21.55 22.54 -4.62
N MET A 271 -20.74 22.27 -5.63
CA MET A 271 -19.51 21.50 -5.50
C MET A 271 -18.34 22.43 -5.19
N ALA A 272 -17.52 22.08 -4.20
CA ALA A 272 -16.16 22.54 -4.06
C ALA A 272 -15.25 21.55 -4.78
N ILE A 273 -14.56 21.99 -5.81
CA ILE A 273 -13.69 21.17 -6.64
C ILE A 273 -12.26 21.68 -6.61
N SER A 274 -11.30 20.78 -6.84
CA SER A 274 -9.89 21.10 -7.02
C SER A 274 -9.55 21.01 -8.50
N LEU A 275 -9.26 22.14 -9.14
CA LEU A 275 -8.80 22.18 -10.53
C LEU A 275 -7.29 21.92 -10.57
N ASN A 276 -6.85 21.21 -11.62
CA ASN A 276 -5.44 20.90 -11.86
C ASN A 276 -4.74 20.28 -10.65
N ARG A 277 -5.46 19.38 -9.93
CA ARG A 277 -4.92 18.71 -8.76
C ARG A 277 -3.67 17.93 -9.13
N HIS A 278 -2.59 18.16 -8.39
CA HIS A 278 -1.31 17.51 -8.58
C HIS A 278 -0.69 17.10 -7.24
N PHE A 279 0.17 16.09 -7.27
CA PHE A 279 0.87 15.60 -6.09
C PHE A 279 2.15 16.40 -5.87
N LEU A 280 2.45 16.75 -4.61
CA LEU A 280 3.61 17.53 -4.20
C LEU A 280 4.73 16.62 -3.70
N ILE A 281 4.50 16.00 -2.54
CA ILE A 281 5.42 15.06 -1.89
C ILE A 281 4.59 13.98 -1.21
N GLY A 282 5.02 12.72 -1.35
CA GLY A 282 4.31 11.61 -0.71
C GLY A 282 2.82 11.58 -1.10
N TRP A 283 1.95 11.74 -0.13
CA TRP A 283 0.50 11.73 -0.29
C TRP A 283 -0.14 13.12 -0.34
N GLU A 284 0.67 14.17 -0.17
CA GLU A 284 0.19 15.53 -0.30
C GLU A 284 -0.20 15.85 -1.73
N SER A 285 -1.29 16.58 -1.88
CA SER A 285 -1.73 17.10 -3.17
C SER A 285 -2.29 18.50 -3.02
N SER A 286 -2.27 19.27 -4.09
CA SER A 286 -2.75 20.64 -4.12
C SER A 286 -3.40 20.93 -5.47
N GLY A 287 -4.23 21.96 -5.51
CA GLY A 287 -4.86 22.46 -6.74
C GLY A 287 -5.53 23.81 -6.50
N THR A 288 -6.21 24.33 -7.51
CA THR A 288 -7.02 25.55 -7.39
C THR A 288 -8.43 25.19 -6.93
N LEU A 289 -8.82 25.66 -5.74
CA LEU A 289 -10.18 25.52 -5.24
C LEU A 289 -11.13 26.33 -6.12
N ALA A 290 -12.14 25.70 -6.65
CA ALA A 290 -13.22 26.36 -7.38
C ALA A 290 -14.59 25.87 -6.90
N GLN A 291 -15.60 26.68 -7.15
CA GLN A 291 -17.00 26.40 -6.87
C GLN A 291 -17.79 26.28 -8.18
N VAL A 292 -18.63 25.26 -8.27
CA VAL A 292 -19.49 25.03 -9.43
C VAL A 292 -20.75 24.28 -9.03
N PRO A 293 -21.95 24.63 -9.58
CA PRO A 293 -23.17 23.87 -9.33
C PRO A 293 -23.08 22.44 -9.88
N LEU A 294 -23.72 21.48 -9.20
CA LEU A 294 -23.84 20.10 -9.67
C LEU A 294 -24.58 20.00 -11.01
N SER A 295 -25.43 20.94 -11.32
CA SER A 295 -26.13 21.05 -12.62
C SER A 295 -25.22 21.44 -13.78
N GLY A 296 -23.96 21.81 -13.51
CA GLY A 296 -22.99 22.26 -14.50
C GLY A 296 -22.81 23.79 -14.51
N GLY A 297 -21.94 24.25 -15.41
CA GLY A 297 -21.56 25.65 -15.55
C GLY A 297 -20.04 25.84 -15.52
N ALA A 298 -19.56 27.07 -15.64
CA ALA A 298 -18.14 27.36 -15.55
C ALA A 298 -17.70 27.40 -14.05
N PRO A 299 -16.64 26.71 -13.67
CA PRO A 299 -16.09 26.79 -12.33
C PRO A 299 -15.63 28.22 -11.97
N ARG A 300 -15.99 28.70 -10.79
CA ARG A 300 -15.51 29.95 -10.24
C ARG A 300 -14.35 29.67 -9.30
N GLU A 301 -13.16 30.04 -9.69
CA GLU A 301 -11.96 29.91 -8.88
C GLU A 301 -12.05 30.80 -7.62
N ILE A 302 -11.57 30.27 -6.50
CA ILE A 302 -11.60 30.92 -5.18
C ILE A 302 -10.20 31.16 -4.64
N LEU A 303 -9.36 30.12 -4.61
CA LEU A 303 -8.04 30.17 -4.01
C LEU A 303 -7.12 29.11 -4.59
N GLU A 304 -5.88 29.48 -4.89
CA GLU A 304 -4.85 28.56 -5.32
C GLU A 304 -4.21 27.81 -4.14
N ASN A 305 -3.53 26.71 -4.45
CA ASN A 305 -2.75 25.91 -3.50
C ASN A 305 -3.57 25.34 -2.33
N VAL A 306 -4.82 24.97 -2.58
CA VAL A 306 -5.71 24.32 -1.61
C VAL A 306 -5.61 22.81 -1.74
N SER A 307 -5.38 22.13 -0.62
CA SER A 307 -5.33 20.66 -0.55
C SER A 307 -6.70 20.04 -0.28
N GLU A 308 -7.48 20.62 0.62
CA GLU A 308 -8.78 20.10 1.06
C GLU A 308 -9.79 21.24 1.26
N ALA A 309 -11.08 20.92 1.03
CA ALA A 309 -12.19 21.83 1.36
C ALA A 309 -13.41 21.05 1.87
N GLY A 310 -14.23 21.72 2.71
CA GLY A 310 -15.46 21.17 3.26
C GLY A 310 -16.51 22.27 3.43
N TRP A 311 -17.77 21.97 3.06
CA TRP A 311 -18.89 22.88 3.27
C TRP A 311 -19.42 22.84 4.70
N SER A 312 -19.82 24.00 5.23
CA SER A 312 -20.65 24.07 6.42
C SER A 312 -22.02 23.38 6.18
N PRO A 313 -22.67 22.86 7.23
CA PRO A 313 -23.96 22.17 7.08
C PRO A 313 -25.08 23.02 6.46
N ASP A 314 -25.00 24.35 6.58
CA ASP A 314 -25.90 25.29 5.92
C ASP A 314 -25.52 25.61 4.47
N GLY A 315 -24.35 25.09 4.01
CA GLY A 315 -23.84 25.25 2.64
C GLY A 315 -23.39 26.67 2.27
N LYS A 316 -23.14 27.54 3.25
CA LYS A 316 -22.79 28.94 2.98
C LYS A 316 -21.28 29.23 3.10
N THR A 317 -20.56 28.43 3.88
CA THR A 317 -19.19 28.71 4.25
C THR A 317 -18.29 27.51 3.99
N LEU A 318 -17.07 27.75 3.49
CA LEU A 318 -16.06 26.73 3.27
C LEU A 318 -15.03 26.73 4.40
N ALA A 319 -14.67 25.53 4.86
CA ALA A 319 -13.41 25.27 5.51
C ALA A 319 -12.39 24.82 4.47
N ILE A 320 -11.12 25.20 4.64
CA ILE A 320 -10.03 24.83 3.75
C ILE A 320 -8.80 24.38 4.53
N ALA A 321 -8.00 23.52 3.92
CA ALA A 321 -6.64 23.26 4.33
C ALA A 321 -5.70 23.61 3.19
N HIS A 322 -4.67 24.43 3.48
CA HIS A 322 -3.69 24.87 2.51
C HIS A 322 -2.34 25.23 3.16
N GLU A 323 -1.32 25.35 2.35
CA GLU A 323 0.01 25.74 2.81
C GLU A 323 0.19 27.26 2.72
N VAL A 324 0.69 27.88 3.79
CA VAL A 324 1.05 29.30 3.84
C VAL A 324 2.37 29.46 4.59
N GLY A 325 3.39 29.97 3.91
CA GLY A 325 4.68 30.26 4.53
C GLY A 325 5.38 29.02 5.13
N GLY A 326 5.26 27.87 4.48
CA GLY A 326 5.88 26.60 4.91
C GLY A 326 5.12 25.84 5.99
N LYS A 327 3.94 26.32 6.40
CA LYS A 327 3.06 25.67 7.36
C LYS A 327 1.69 25.38 6.75
N TYR A 328 1.07 24.30 7.17
CA TYR A 328 -0.33 24.01 6.84
C TYR A 328 -1.28 24.68 7.80
N ARG A 329 -2.32 25.29 7.24
CA ARG A 329 -3.41 25.93 7.98
C ARG A 329 -4.74 25.27 7.68
N LEU A 330 -5.52 25.06 8.73
CA LEU A 330 -6.95 24.77 8.65
C LEU A 330 -7.70 26.05 8.97
N GLU A 331 -8.44 26.57 8.00
CA GLU A 331 -9.18 27.82 8.13
C GLU A 331 -10.69 27.57 8.05
N PHE A 332 -11.45 28.30 8.87
CA PHE A 332 -12.92 28.33 8.82
C PHE A 332 -13.51 29.57 9.53
N PRO A 333 -14.20 30.47 8.81
CA PRO A 333 -14.23 30.58 7.33
C PRO A 333 -12.84 30.88 6.76
N ILE A 334 -12.74 30.89 5.44
CA ILE A 334 -11.48 31.28 4.74
C ILE A 334 -10.98 32.59 5.30
N GLY A 335 -9.70 32.65 5.68
CA GLY A 335 -9.04 33.78 6.35
C GLY A 335 -9.03 33.70 7.87
N LYS A 336 -9.82 32.80 8.51
CA LYS A 336 -9.76 32.58 9.97
C LYS A 336 -9.08 31.26 10.28
N VAL A 337 -7.85 31.29 10.75
CA VAL A 337 -7.07 30.12 11.14
C VAL A 337 -7.63 29.48 12.41
N LEU A 338 -8.00 28.23 12.37
CA LEU A 338 -8.37 27.42 13.54
C LEU A 338 -7.21 26.55 14.02
N TYR A 339 -6.35 26.08 13.11
CA TYR A 339 -5.22 25.23 13.45
C TYR A 339 -4.08 25.42 12.44
N GLU A 340 -2.83 25.35 12.93
CA GLU A 340 -1.61 25.43 12.12
C GLU A 340 -0.62 24.33 12.53
N THR A 341 0.07 23.72 11.55
CA THR A 341 1.09 22.69 11.79
C THR A 341 2.27 22.82 10.83
N ALA A 342 3.45 22.40 11.27
CA ALA A 342 4.62 22.25 10.40
C ALA A 342 4.54 20.98 9.51
N GLY A 343 3.70 20.02 9.88
CA GLY A 343 3.37 18.85 9.09
C GLY A 343 2.39 19.18 7.96
N TRP A 344 1.36 18.32 7.76
CA TRP A 344 0.30 18.60 6.79
C TRP A 344 -1.07 18.10 7.27
N ILE A 345 -2.14 18.57 6.63
CA ILE A 345 -3.53 18.30 7.01
C ILE A 345 -4.25 17.68 5.84
N SER A 346 -4.99 16.58 6.09
CA SER A 346 -5.82 15.93 5.07
C SER A 346 -7.23 15.62 5.57
N LEU A 347 -8.12 15.34 4.62
CA LEU A 347 -9.46 14.78 4.85
C LEU A 347 -10.31 15.64 5.82
N ILE A 348 -10.37 16.95 5.63
CA ILE A 348 -11.20 17.80 6.48
C ILE A 348 -12.69 17.53 6.27
N ARG A 349 -13.46 17.37 7.37
CA ARG A 349 -14.91 17.15 7.37
C ARG A 349 -15.56 17.93 8.50
N ILE A 350 -16.46 18.84 8.15
CA ILE A 350 -17.23 19.60 9.15
C ILE A 350 -18.30 18.69 9.73
N ALA A 351 -18.47 18.74 11.05
CA ALA A 351 -19.50 17.97 11.75
C ALA A 351 -20.91 18.37 11.28
N PRO A 352 -21.92 17.46 11.30
CA PRO A 352 -23.29 17.79 10.93
C PRO A 352 -23.92 18.95 11.73
N GLN A 353 -23.44 19.20 12.94
CA GLN A 353 -23.84 20.34 13.79
C GLN A 353 -23.14 21.65 13.43
N GLY A 354 -22.06 21.61 12.64
CA GLY A 354 -21.28 22.77 12.25
C GLY A 354 -20.37 23.36 13.34
N ASP A 355 -20.25 22.70 14.48
CA ASP A 355 -19.54 23.19 15.68
C ASP A 355 -18.06 22.77 15.74
N ARG A 356 -17.62 21.86 14.88
CA ARG A 356 -16.25 21.33 14.84
C ARG A 356 -15.88 20.74 13.48
N ILE A 357 -14.59 20.58 13.25
CA ILE A 357 -14.03 20.01 12.03
C ILE A 357 -13.16 18.81 12.40
N ALA A 358 -13.41 17.65 11.79
CA ALA A 358 -12.53 16.49 11.86
C ALA A 358 -11.51 16.50 10.72
N PHE A 359 -10.30 16.04 10.99
CA PHE A 359 -9.21 16.00 10.01
C PHE A 359 -8.15 14.97 10.43
N ILE A 360 -7.27 14.62 9.50
CA ILE A 360 -6.05 13.88 9.83
C ILE A 360 -4.90 14.87 9.93
N ASP A 361 -4.26 14.88 11.09
CA ASP A 361 -3.08 15.69 11.40
C ASP A 361 -1.82 14.85 11.24
N HIS A 362 -1.01 15.18 10.25
CA HIS A 362 0.23 14.47 9.92
C HIS A 362 1.44 15.23 10.47
N PRO A 363 2.28 14.62 11.32
CA PRO A 363 3.44 15.30 11.90
C PRO A 363 4.56 15.56 10.88
N SER A 364 4.63 14.76 9.80
CA SER A 364 5.66 14.86 8.77
C SER A 364 5.04 15.07 7.39
N ARG A 365 5.65 15.97 6.59
CA ARG A 365 5.24 16.27 5.22
C ARG A 365 5.32 15.01 4.34
N GLY A 366 4.26 14.76 3.58
CA GLY A 366 4.17 13.65 2.63
C GLY A 366 3.95 12.27 3.22
N ASP A 367 4.04 12.09 4.54
CA ASP A 367 3.80 10.81 5.19
C ASP A 367 2.29 10.50 5.27
N SER A 368 1.93 9.23 5.17
CA SER A 368 0.55 8.75 5.39
C SER A 368 0.20 8.55 6.87
N ILE A 369 1.19 8.53 7.76
CA ILE A 369 0.98 8.40 9.21
C ILE A 369 0.44 9.71 9.77
N GLY A 370 -0.71 9.65 10.43
CA GLY A 370 -1.34 10.81 11.04
C GLY A 370 -2.26 10.42 12.18
N SER A 371 -2.80 11.41 12.88
CA SER A 371 -3.77 11.24 13.94
C SER A 371 -5.13 11.79 13.52
N LEU A 372 -6.21 11.06 13.80
CA LEU A 372 -7.56 11.61 13.67
C LEU A 372 -7.78 12.62 14.79
N ALA A 373 -7.99 13.85 14.42
CA ALA A 373 -8.22 14.96 15.33
C ALA A 373 -9.53 15.69 14.99
N ILE A 374 -10.06 16.38 15.98
CA ILE A 374 -11.11 17.39 15.81
C ILE A 374 -10.60 18.74 16.30
N VAL A 375 -11.08 19.82 15.69
CA VAL A 375 -10.89 21.18 16.17
C VAL A 375 -12.24 21.87 16.28
N ASP A 376 -12.50 22.57 17.38
CA ASP A 376 -13.71 23.38 17.55
C ASP A 376 -13.54 24.77 16.92
N LEU A 377 -14.62 25.56 16.88
CA LEU A 377 -14.59 26.90 16.29
C LEU A 377 -13.78 27.95 17.08
N ALA A 378 -13.34 27.59 18.32
CA ALA A 378 -12.42 28.38 19.15
C ALA A 378 -10.94 27.98 18.90
N GLY A 379 -10.67 26.96 18.05
CA GLY A 379 -9.32 26.49 17.74
C GLY A 379 -8.76 25.45 18.71
N LYS A 380 -9.58 24.88 19.61
CA LYS A 380 -9.14 23.81 20.53
C LYS A 380 -9.11 22.49 19.79
N LYS A 381 -7.91 21.96 19.58
CA LYS A 381 -7.67 20.62 19.00
C LYS A 381 -7.79 19.53 20.04
N THR A 382 -8.40 18.40 19.66
CA THR A 382 -8.46 17.15 20.42
C THR A 382 -8.13 15.98 19.51
N ILE A 383 -7.19 15.13 19.91
CA ILE A 383 -6.87 13.89 19.19
C ILE A 383 -7.86 12.81 19.67
N LEU A 384 -8.59 12.22 18.74
CA LEU A 384 -9.53 11.13 19.00
C LEU A 384 -8.89 9.75 18.83
N PHE A 385 -7.97 9.63 17.86
CA PHE A 385 -7.32 8.37 17.56
C PHE A 385 -5.90 8.61 17.04
N ALA A 386 -4.90 7.97 17.68
CA ALA A 386 -3.49 8.25 17.43
C ALA A 386 -2.97 7.74 16.06
N ARG A 387 -3.70 6.83 15.40
CA ARG A 387 -3.35 6.29 14.08
C ARG A 387 -4.52 6.49 13.14
N GLY A 388 -4.68 7.72 12.65
CA GLY A 388 -5.67 8.07 11.63
C GLY A 388 -5.42 7.30 10.33
N GLY A 389 -6.51 6.99 9.61
CA GLY A 389 -6.46 6.27 8.36
C GLY A 389 -6.45 7.17 7.13
N GLN A 390 -6.66 6.57 5.98
CA GLN A 390 -6.69 7.23 4.67
C GLN A 390 -8.12 7.60 4.23
N GLY A 391 -9.05 7.68 5.17
CA GLY A 391 -10.43 8.09 4.94
C GLY A 391 -11.14 8.40 6.24
N LEU A 392 -12.04 9.38 6.20
CA LEU A 392 -12.92 9.69 7.32
C LEU A 392 -14.24 10.30 6.84
N ALA A 393 -15.31 10.00 7.56
CA ALA A 393 -16.62 10.65 7.37
C ALA A 393 -17.40 10.68 8.70
N TRP A 394 -18.18 11.74 8.90
CA TRP A 394 -19.12 11.82 10.00
C TRP A 394 -20.35 10.94 9.76
N VAL A 395 -20.81 10.23 10.77
CA VAL A 395 -22.16 9.69 10.73
C VAL A 395 -23.19 10.83 10.82
N PRO A 396 -24.40 10.68 10.25
CA PRO A 396 -25.40 11.77 10.22
C PRO A 396 -25.78 12.29 11.60
N SER A 397 -25.68 11.48 12.66
CA SER A 397 -25.93 11.90 14.03
C SER A 397 -24.86 12.84 14.60
N GLY A 398 -23.67 12.92 14.00
CA GLY A 398 -22.50 13.66 14.49
C GLY A 398 -21.87 13.10 15.78
N LYS A 399 -22.28 11.91 16.22
CA LYS A 399 -21.77 11.29 17.47
C LYS A 399 -20.52 10.45 17.27
N GLU A 400 -20.27 10.01 16.05
CA GLU A 400 -19.13 9.16 15.68
C GLU A 400 -18.54 9.61 14.34
N ILE A 401 -17.26 9.32 14.16
CA ILE A 401 -16.55 9.43 12.88
C ILE A 401 -16.19 8.01 12.46
N TRP A 402 -16.52 7.64 11.22
CA TRP A 402 -16.02 6.41 10.65
C TRP A 402 -14.70 6.68 9.95
N SER A 403 -13.70 5.87 10.27
CA SER A 403 -12.36 5.95 9.67
C SER A 403 -11.81 4.56 9.46
N ASN A 404 -10.77 4.44 8.65
CA ASN A 404 -10.12 3.17 8.39
C ASN A 404 -8.63 3.21 8.73
N GLN A 405 -8.10 2.03 9.03
CA GLN A 405 -6.67 1.77 9.09
C GLN A 405 -6.40 0.47 8.32
N GLY A 406 -5.74 0.59 7.17
CA GLY A 406 -5.66 -0.52 6.22
C GLY A 406 -7.05 -1.04 5.84
N GLY A 407 -7.29 -2.34 5.95
CA GLY A 407 -8.59 -2.96 5.71
C GLY A 407 -9.57 -2.96 6.88
N THR A 408 -9.26 -2.32 8.02
CA THR A 408 -10.14 -2.27 9.19
C THR A 408 -10.91 -0.96 9.23
N LEU A 409 -12.22 -1.03 9.10
CA LEU A 409 -13.16 0.08 9.28
C LEU A 409 -13.58 0.19 10.75
N ARG A 410 -13.50 1.39 11.31
CA ARG A 410 -13.84 1.69 12.71
C ARG A 410 -14.80 2.86 12.83
N ALA A 411 -15.70 2.78 13.81
CA ALA A 411 -16.41 3.93 14.33
C ALA A 411 -15.67 4.45 15.58
N ILE A 412 -15.42 5.75 15.62
CA ILE A 412 -14.66 6.43 16.67
C ILE A 412 -15.58 7.50 17.26
N SER A 413 -15.87 7.39 18.55
CA SER A 413 -16.71 8.36 19.26
C SER A 413 -15.93 9.64 19.59
N LEU A 414 -16.64 10.69 19.98
CA LEU A 414 -16.03 11.96 20.42
C LEU A 414 -15.21 11.84 21.72
N SER A 415 -15.38 10.74 22.46
CA SER A 415 -14.54 10.41 23.64
C SER A 415 -13.30 9.60 23.27
N GLY A 416 -13.10 9.24 22.00
CA GLY A 416 -12.01 8.38 21.55
C GLY A 416 -12.27 6.88 21.68
N ALA A 417 -13.46 6.47 22.14
CA ALA A 417 -13.81 5.04 22.17
C ALA A 417 -14.01 4.54 20.73
N GLU A 418 -13.42 3.36 20.42
CA GLU A 418 -13.47 2.77 19.10
C GLU A 418 -14.28 1.46 19.08
N ARG A 419 -14.92 1.20 17.92
CA ARG A 419 -15.64 -0.02 17.60
C ARG A 419 -15.33 -0.45 16.19
N VAL A 420 -14.96 -1.71 15.96
CA VAL A 420 -14.74 -2.25 14.63
C VAL A 420 -16.09 -2.48 13.95
N LEU A 421 -16.28 -1.91 12.77
CA LEU A 421 -17.48 -2.07 11.95
C LEU A 421 -17.33 -3.20 10.94
N ALA A 422 -16.17 -3.29 10.31
CA ALA A 422 -15.85 -4.32 9.32
C ALA A 422 -14.35 -4.50 9.18
N ARG A 423 -13.96 -5.68 8.71
CA ARG A 423 -12.61 -5.97 8.23
C ARG A 423 -12.72 -6.49 6.82
N VAL A 424 -12.04 -5.84 5.89
CA VAL A 424 -11.96 -6.25 4.48
C VAL A 424 -10.50 -6.44 4.09
N PRO A 425 -10.21 -7.42 3.25
CA PRO A 425 -8.86 -7.62 2.73
C PRO A 425 -8.40 -6.39 1.92
N GLY A 426 -7.13 -6.06 2.00
CA GLY A 426 -6.55 -4.90 1.31
C GLY A 426 -6.81 -3.58 2.02
N GLY A 427 -6.67 -2.47 1.31
CA GLY A 427 -6.97 -1.12 1.80
C GLY A 427 -8.43 -0.76 1.57
N LEU A 428 -9.10 -0.24 2.58
CA LEU A 428 -10.44 0.35 2.45
C LEU A 428 -10.37 1.81 2.86
N TRP A 429 -10.77 2.72 1.96
CA TRP A 429 -10.75 4.18 2.20
C TRP A 429 -12.17 4.69 2.33
N VAL A 430 -12.50 5.22 3.49
CA VAL A 430 -13.79 5.89 3.74
C VAL A 430 -13.84 7.18 2.93
N GLN A 431 -14.84 7.33 2.08
CA GLN A 431 -15.02 8.48 1.21
C GLN A 431 -16.10 9.44 1.73
N ASP A 432 -17.29 8.90 1.99
CA ASP A 432 -18.45 9.69 2.46
C ASP A 432 -19.52 8.80 3.07
N ILE A 433 -20.43 9.39 3.89
CA ILE A 433 -21.60 8.72 4.45
C ILE A 433 -22.85 9.52 4.09
N SER A 434 -23.82 8.85 3.47
CA SER A 434 -25.11 9.46 3.15
C SER A 434 -25.97 9.70 4.39
N ARG A 435 -27.01 10.55 4.25
CA ARG A 435 -27.96 10.86 5.34
C ARG A 435 -28.69 9.63 5.89
N ASP A 436 -28.87 8.60 5.09
CA ASP A 436 -29.50 7.32 5.47
C ASP A 436 -28.47 6.27 5.96
N GLY A 437 -27.20 6.65 6.13
CA GLY A 437 -26.16 5.84 6.74
C GLY A 437 -25.43 4.87 5.80
N ARG A 438 -25.60 5.00 4.47
CA ARG A 438 -24.82 4.24 3.49
C ARG A 438 -23.43 4.82 3.37
N LEU A 439 -22.43 3.97 3.24
CA LEU A 439 -21.03 4.35 3.12
C LEU A 439 -20.57 4.30 1.65
N LEU A 440 -19.91 5.34 1.18
CA LEU A 440 -19.00 5.26 0.02
C LEU A 440 -17.61 4.90 0.51
N ALA A 441 -17.05 3.84 -0.05
CA ALA A 441 -15.71 3.40 0.25
C ALA A 441 -14.96 3.04 -1.03
N ALA A 442 -13.67 3.37 -1.09
CA ALA A 442 -12.78 2.92 -2.14
C ALA A 442 -11.96 1.73 -1.64
N HIS A 443 -12.04 0.58 -2.30
CA HIS A 443 -11.12 -0.51 -2.08
C HIS A 443 -9.82 -0.21 -2.83
N ALA A 444 -8.72 -0.11 -2.11
CA ALA A 444 -7.46 0.40 -2.62
C ALA A 444 -6.37 -0.66 -2.61
N ASN A 445 -5.71 -0.85 -3.74
CA ASN A 445 -4.46 -1.60 -3.88
C ASN A 445 -3.35 -0.63 -4.22
N SER A 446 -2.50 -0.34 -3.24
CA SER A 446 -1.37 0.59 -3.38
C SER A 446 -0.07 -0.19 -3.51
N ARG A 447 0.72 0.17 -4.52
CA ARG A 447 2.04 -0.42 -4.79
C ARG A 447 3.05 0.65 -5.11
N ARG A 448 4.29 0.37 -4.81
CA ARG A 448 5.44 1.11 -5.29
C ARG A 448 6.29 0.16 -6.12
N GLU A 449 6.39 0.46 -7.39
CA GLU A 449 7.04 -0.41 -8.37
C GLU A 449 8.33 0.22 -8.87
N ILE A 450 9.29 -0.59 -9.30
CA ILE A 450 10.52 -0.15 -9.95
C ILE A 450 10.51 -0.62 -11.39
N ALA A 451 10.78 0.30 -12.31
CA ALA A 451 11.12 -0.03 -13.68
C ALA A 451 12.48 0.57 -14.04
N GLY A 452 13.13 0.04 -15.06
CA GLY A 452 14.40 0.57 -15.49
C GLY A 452 14.90 0.01 -16.81
N LEU A 453 15.85 0.73 -17.40
CA LEU A 453 16.56 0.37 -18.61
C LEU A 453 18.00 -0.03 -18.26
N ALA A 454 18.32 -1.30 -18.42
CA ALA A 454 19.65 -1.81 -18.20
C ALA A 454 20.63 -1.38 -19.32
N PRO A 455 21.95 -1.37 -19.06
CA PRO A 455 22.95 -1.03 -20.06
C PRO A 455 22.85 -1.91 -21.31
N GLY A 456 22.75 -1.26 -22.49
CA GLY A 456 22.66 -1.94 -23.78
C GLY A 456 21.25 -2.46 -24.14
N GLU A 457 20.29 -2.33 -23.26
CA GLU A 457 18.90 -2.69 -23.52
C GLU A 457 18.14 -1.54 -24.19
N THR A 458 17.07 -1.88 -24.91
CA THR A 458 16.19 -0.91 -25.58
C THR A 458 14.79 -0.87 -24.97
N LYS A 459 14.48 -1.83 -24.09
CA LYS A 459 13.18 -1.92 -23.41
C LYS A 459 13.36 -1.93 -21.92
N GLU A 460 12.52 -1.17 -21.24
CA GLU A 460 12.44 -1.19 -19.77
C GLU A 460 11.95 -2.53 -19.25
N ARG A 461 12.41 -2.88 -18.05
CA ARG A 461 11.98 -4.07 -17.30
C ARG A 461 11.37 -3.66 -15.99
N ASN A 462 10.40 -4.43 -15.50
CA ASN A 462 9.96 -4.36 -14.12
C ASN A 462 11.04 -4.98 -13.22
N LEU A 463 11.53 -4.16 -12.28
CA LEU A 463 12.56 -4.53 -11.31
C LEU A 463 12.02 -4.56 -9.88
N SER A 464 10.72 -4.49 -9.67
CA SER A 464 10.08 -4.65 -8.36
C SER A 464 10.31 -6.05 -7.81
N TRP A 465 10.31 -6.18 -6.49
CA TRP A 465 10.42 -7.50 -5.84
C TRP A 465 9.15 -7.87 -5.08
N PHE A 466 8.70 -6.97 -4.20
CA PHE A 466 7.41 -7.08 -3.49
C PHE A 466 6.49 -5.91 -3.84
N ASP A 467 5.63 -5.51 -2.89
CA ASP A 467 4.59 -4.51 -3.12
C ASP A 467 5.09 -3.06 -2.95
N TRP A 468 6.26 -2.84 -2.31
CA TRP A 468 6.74 -1.50 -1.98
C TRP A 468 8.26 -1.37 -2.13
N SER A 469 8.71 -1.52 -3.38
CA SER A 469 10.12 -1.48 -3.76
C SER A 469 10.60 -0.03 -3.99
N PHE A 470 11.68 0.39 -3.34
CA PHE A 470 12.23 1.75 -3.43
C PHE A 470 13.69 1.73 -3.89
N PRO A 471 14.04 2.27 -5.08
CA PRO A 471 15.40 2.24 -5.60
C PRO A 471 16.27 3.29 -4.90
N ILE A 472 17.37 2.86 -4.33
CA ILE A 472 18.31 3.71 -3.60
C ILE A 472 19.50 4.10 -4.46
N ALA A 473 20.17 3.14 -5.07
CA ALA A 473 21.37 3.38 -5.86
C ALA A 473 21.46 2.43 -7.05
N LEU A 474 22.00 2.95 -8.14
CA LEU A 474 22.42 2.19 -9.30
C LEU A 474 23.96 2.16 -9.31
N SER A 475 24.57 0.99 -9.57
CA SER A 475 26.02 0.90 -9.73
C SER A 475 26.51 1.78 -10.90
N GLN A 476 27.78 2.19 -10.90
CA GLN A 476 28.31 3.08 -11.94
C GLN A 476 28.18 2.50 -13.35
N ASP A 477 28.30 1.18 -13.49
CA ASP A 477 28.11 0.45 -14.74
C ASP A 477 26.63 0.17 -15.07
N GLY A 478 25.69 0.58 -14.21
CA GLY A 478 24.26 0.40 -14.40
C GLY A 478 23.75 -1.04 -14.22
N ARG A 479 24.59 -1.99 -13.82
CA ARG A 479 24.25 -3.42 -13.79
C ARG A 479 23.68 -3.93 -12.47
N LEU A 480 23.88 -3.18 -11.37
CA LEU A 480 23.38 -3.53 -10.05
C LEU A 480 22.46 -2.44 -9.51
N LEU A 481 21.30 -2.84 -9.03
CA LEU A 481 20.33 -2.00 -8.34
C LEU A 481 20.32 -2.36 -6.85
N LEU A 482 20.68 -1.41 -6.00
CA LEU A 482 20.45 -1.45 -4.57
C LEU A 482 19.10 -0.81 -4.29
N PHE A 483 18.21 -1.52 -3.59
CA PHE A 483 16.88 -1.05 -3.26
C PHE A 483 16.44 -1.55 -1.89
N GLU A 484 15.40 -0.94 -1.36
CA GLU A 484 14.77 -1.42 -0.13
C GLU A 484 13.33 -1.84 -0.38
N GLU A 485 12.88 -2.82 0.37
CA GLU A 485 11.48 -3.19 0.51
C GLU A 485 10.93 -2.63 1.80
N GLN A 486 9.83 -1.88 1.67
CA GLN A 486 9.13 -1.26 2.79
C GLN A 486 7.84 -2.05 3.11
N ASN A 487 7.36 -2.00 4.34
CA ASN A 487 6.11 -2.60 4.85
C ASN A 487 6.09 -4.12 5.07
N ARG A 488 6.85 -4.94 4.35
CA ARG A 488 6.89 -6.41 4.50
C ARG A 488 8.29 -6.99 4.42
N GLY A 489 9.30 -6.14 4.30
CA GLY A 489 10.67 -6.57 4.05
C GLY A 489 11.44 -7.10 5.26
N GLY A 490 11.02 -6.78 6.51
CA GLY A 490 11.72 -7.16 7.74
C GLY A 490 10.87 -6.92 8.98
N GLU A 491 11.38 -7.27 10.16
CA GLU A 491 10.68 -7.09 11.45
C GLU A 491 10.34 -5.62 11.73
N ASN A 492 11.20 -4.69 11.28
CA ASN A 492 11.01 -3.24 11.41
C ASN A 492 10.38 -2.60 10.16
N GLY A 493 9.88 -3.38 9.21
CA GLY A 493 9.22 -2.89 8.00
C GLY A 493 10.15 -2.49 6.86
N TYR A 494 11.49 -2.56 7.04
CA TYR A 494 12.50 -2.19 6.03
C TYR A 494 13.53 -3.29 5.87
N ALA A 495 13.82 -3.68 4.62
CA ALA A 495 14.88 -4.62 4.30
C ALA A 495 15.67 -4.20 3.07
N VAL A 496 16.97 -4.41 3.12
CA VAL A 496 17.95 -4.06 2.10
C VAL A 496 18.08 -5.20 1.10
N TYR A 497 17.92 -4.88 -0.17
CA TYR A 497 18.04 -5.84 -1.28
C TYR A 497 18.99 -5.33 -2.35
N ILE A 498 19.61 -6.27 -3.05
CA ILE A 498 20.37 -6.00 -4.28
C ILE A 498 19.91 -6.96 -5.38
N ARG A 499 19.92 -6.49 -6.63
CA ARG A 499 19.68 -7.32 -7.80
C ARG A 499 20.40 -6.79 -9.02
N LYS A 500 20.60 -7.65 -10.02
CA LYS A 500 21.04 -7.22 -11.34
C LYS A 500 19.89 -6.55 -12.09
N THR A 501 20.23 -5.57 -12.93
CA THR A 501 19.26 -4.87 -13.78
C THR A 501 18.80 -5.69 -14.99
N ASP A 502 19.40 -6.88 -15.22
CA ASP A 502 18.99 -7.85 -16.22
C ASP A 502 17.71 -8.63 -15.85
N GLY A 503 17.15 -8.39 -14.66
CA GLY A 503 15.96 -9.07 -14.16
C GLY A 503 16.23 -10.32 -13.31
N SER A 504 17.48 -10.67 -13.06
CA SER A 504 17.84 -11.77 -12.14
C SER A 504 17.21 -11.58 -10.76
N PRO A 505 16.95 -12.66 -10.01
CA PRO A 505 16.34 -12.59 -8.68
C PRO A 505 17.08 -11.64 -7.73
N ALA A 506 16.32 -10.99 -6.85
CA ALA A 506 16.88 -10.13 -5.81
C ALA A 506 17.48 -10.95 -4.67
N VAL A 507 18.57 -10.44 -4.09
CA VAL A 507 19.23 -11.01 -2.92
C VAL A 507 19.00 -10.08 -1.75
N ARG A 508 18.51 -10.61 -0.62
CA ARG A 508 18.35 -9.87 0.63
C ARG A 508 19.70 -9.76 1.33
N LEU A 509 20.13 -8.54 1.65
CA LEU A 509 21.38 -8.27 2.36
C LEU A 509 21.19 -8.19 3.88
N GLY A 510 20.03 -7.67 4.33
CA GLY A 510 19.76 -7.52 5.75
C GLY A 510 18.52 -6.67 6.04
N GLU A 511 18.32 -6.33 7.31
CA GLU A 511 17.30 -5.40 7.77
C GLU A 511 17.87 -4.01 7.96
N GLY A 512 17.05 -2.98 7.69
CA GLY A 512 17.40 -1.60 7.91
C GLY A 512 17.03 -0.67 6.77
N TYR A 513 17.26 0.60 7.00
CA TYR A 513 17.03 1.68 6.05
C TYR A 513 18.27 1.85 5.15
N THR A 514 18.09 1.75 3.86
CA THR A 514 19.19 1.73 2.89
C THR A 514 19.64 3.14 2.52
N LEU A 515 20.95 3.41 2.51
CA LEU A 515 21.49 4.73 2.19
C LEU A 515 22.25 4.77 0.85
N ALA A 516 23.19 3.87 0.62
CA ALA A 516 24.06 3.94 -0.55
C ALA A 516 24.75 2.62 -0.89
N LEU A 517 25.18 2.49 -2.16
CA LEU A 517 26.07 1.44 -2.66
C LEU A 517 27.49 1.99 -2.75
N SER A 518 28.52 1.23 -2.31
CA SER A 518 29.90 1.63 -2.41
C SER A 518 30.36 1.76 -3.88
N PRO A 519 31.40 2.58 -4.19
CA PRO A 519 31.85 2.77 -5.57
C PRO A 519 32.31 1.49 -6.27
N ASP A 520 32.84 0.52 -5.52
CA ASP A 520 33.24 -0.81 -5.98
C ASP A 520 32.08 -1.83 -5.98
N ALA A 521 30.88 -1.40 -5.61
CA ALA A 521 29.67 -2.19 -5.47
C ALA A 521 29.78 -3.41 -4.52
N LYS A 522 30.74 -3.42 -3.59
CA LYS A 522 30.91 -4.52 -2.64
C LYS A 522 30.16 -4.35 -1.33
N TRP A 523 29.74 -3.13 -1.00
CA TRP A 523 29.10 -2.81 0.25
C TRP A 523 27.83 -1.97 0.05
N ALA A 524 26.77 -2.35 0.72
CA ALA A 524 25.61 -1.49 0.93
C ALA A 524 25.74 -0.80 2.29
N LEU A 525 25.62 0.52 2.32
CA LEU A 525 25.50 1.31 3.54
C LEU A 525 24.04 1.38 3.95
N ALA A 526 23.72 1.04 5.18
CA ALA A 526 22.38 1.07 5.73
C ALA A 526 22.36 1.57 7.18
N VAL A 527 21.18 1.96 7.67
CA VAL A 527 20.90 2.22 9.10
C VAL A 527 20.13 1.03 9.63
N SER A 528 20.75 0.21 10.45
CA SER A 528 20.06 -0.85 11.19
C SER A 528 19.27 -0.23 12.35
N ASN A 529 18.11 -0.82 12.69
CA ASN A 529 17.23 -0.38 13.78
C ASN A 529 16.88 1.12 13.72
N PRO A 530 16.40 1.65 12.57
CA PRO A 530 16.27 3.08 12.32
C PRO A 530 15.35 3.82 13.29
N PHE A 531 14.46 3.11 13.99
CA PHE A 531 13.45 3.70 14.87
C PHE A 531 13.72 3.50 16.36
N SER A 532 14.58 2.56 16.74
CA SER A 532 14.85 2.23 18.15
C SER A 532 16.27 2.60 18.58
N ASP A 533 17.26 2.18 17.82
CA ASP A 533 18.67 2.38 18.12
C ASP A 533 19.46 2.48 16.80
N PRO A 534 19.42 3.63 16.09
CA PRO A 534 19.98 3.80 14.77
C PRO A 534 21.50 3.49 14.75
N GLN A 535 21.89 2.55 13.88
CA GLN A 535 23.27 2.13 13.73
C GLN A 535 23.67 2.09 12.25
N LEU A 536 24.68 2.88 11.86
CA LEU A 536 25.26 2.75 10.53
C LEU A 536 25.95 1.39 10.39
N THR A 537 25.59 0.68 9.35
CA THR A 537 26.06 -0.70 9.10
C THR A 537 26.44 -0.87 7.64
N LEU A 538 27.58 -1.49 7.40
CA LEU A 538 28.00 -1.95 6.08
C LEU A 538 27.54 -3.39 5.89
N MET A 539 26.74 -3.65 4.87
CA MET A 539 26.26 -4.98 4.50
C MET A 539 27.02 -5.45 3.25
N PRO A 540 27.64 -6.63 3.25
CA PRO A 540 28.36 -7.12 2.07
C PRO A 540 27.38 -7.48 0.94
N VAL A 541 27.73 -7.11 -0.29
CA VAL A 541 26.95 -7.46 -1.49
C VAL A 541 27.15 -8.94 -1.89
N GLY A 542 28.20 -9.57 -1.39
CA GLY A 542 28.50 -10.99 -1.58
C GLY A 542 28.61 -11.73 -0.25
N ALA A 543 29.45 -12.77 -0.23
CA ALA A 543 29.74 -13.48 1.00
C ALA A 543 30.44 -12.57 2.02
N GLY A 544 30.03 -12.60 3.27
CA GLY A 544 30.60 -11.79 4.34
C GLY A 544 29.63 -11.58 5.49
N GLN A 545 30.09 -10.88 6.53
CA GLN A 545 29.27 -10.49 7.67
C GLN A 545 29.03 -8.97 7.68
N PRO A 546 27.84 -8.51 8.09
CA PRO A 546 27.60 -7.10 8.31
C PRO A 546 28.58 -6.51 9.33
N ARG A 547 29.02 -5.27 9.10
CA ARG A 547 29.94 -4.54 9.97
C ARG A 547 29.28 -3.25 10.46
N ALA A 548 29.04 -3.14 11.75
CA ALA A 548 28.62 -1.88 12.36
C ALA A 548 29.78 -0.86 12.32
N LEU A 549 29.49 0.39 11.95
CA LEU A 549 30.44 1.48 12.02
C LEU A 549 30.44 2.08 13.44
N PRO A 550 31.60 2.59 13.93
CA PRO A 550 31.64 3.24 15.24
C PRO A 550 30.59 4.33 15.39
N ARG A 551 30.05 4.54 16.57
CA ARG A 551 29.05 5.61 16.84
C ARG A 551 29.74 6.94 17.07
N ASP A 552 29.01 8.02 16.79
CA ASP A 552 29.35 9.39 17.17
C ASP A 552 28.10 10.09 17.76
N THR A 553 28.18 11.41 17.94
CA THR A 553 27.09 12.23 18.50
C THR A 553 26.02 12.62 17.48
N ILE A 554 26.21 12.25 16.20
CA ILE A 554 25.32 12.65 15.11
C ILE A 554 24.17 11.66 14.99
N GLN A 555 22.94 12.17 15.00
CA GLN A 555 21.75 11.40 14.66
C GLN A 555 21.56 11.41 13.14
N PHE A 556 21.55 10.23 12.53
CA PHE A 556 21.50 10.09 11.07
C PHE A 556 20.07 10.19 10.53
N GLN A 557 19.94 10.92 9.42
CA GLN A 557 18.73 11.04 8.62
C GLN A 557 18.77 10.05 7.44
N PRO A 558 17.65 9.80 6.75
CA PRO A 558 17.54 8.77 5.71
C PRO A 558 18.21 9.16 4.37
N TRP A 559 19.43 9.69 4.42
CA TRP A 559 20.23 9.90 3.22
C TRP A 559 21.72 9.77 3.51
N GLY A 560 22.43 9.12 2.59
CA GLY A 560 23.87 9.04 2.60
C GLY A 560 24.42 8.65 1.24
N SER A 561 25.70 8.92 1.01
CA SER A 561 26.44 8.55 -0.21
C SER A 561 27.89 8.26 0.11
N TRP A 562 28.53 7.41 -0.68
CA TRP A 562 29.97 7.21 -0.62
C TRP A 562 30.70 8.33 -1.37
N LEU A 563 31.83 8.79 -0.81
CA LEU A 563 32.78 9.55 -1.61
C LEU A 563 33.48 8.61 -2.60
N PRO A 564 33.98 9.12 -3.74
CA PRO A 564 34.64 8.30 -4.78
C PRO A 564 35.88 7.53 -4.27
N ASP A 565 36.47 7.96 -3.18
CA ASP A 565 37.63 7.29 -2.57
C ASP A 565 37.29 5.94 -1.91
N GLY A 566 36.00 5.63 -1.74
CA GLY A 566 35.53 4.41 -1.10
C GLY A 566 35.91 4.27 0.38
N LYS A 567 36.44 5.34 1.02
CA LYS A 567 36.87 5.37 2.41
C LYS A 567 36.07 6.28 3.29
N ARG A 568 35.36 7.24 2.70
CA ARG A 568 34.55 8.22 3.40
C ARG A 568 33.10 8.19 2.85
N ILE A 569 32.18 8.56 3.73
CA ILE A 569 30.77 8.69 3.42
C ILE A 569 30.31 10.13 3.69
N LEU A 570 29.36 10.59 2.90
CA LEU A 570 28.63 11.83 3.10
C LEU A 570 27.24 11.45 3.62
N VAL A 571 26.82 12.00 4.73
CA VAL A 571 25.53 11.68 5.36
C VAL A 571 24.79 12.95 5.76
N VAL A 572 23.48 12.90 5.76
CA VAL A 572 22.63 13.89 6.42
C VAL A 572 22.50 13.49 7.89
N GLY A 573 22.71 14.44 8.79
CA GLY A 573 22.62 14.17 10.22
C GLY A 573 22.21 15.42 11.01
N ILE A 574 21.90 15.20 12.29
CA ILE A 574 21.51 16.21 13.25
C ILE A 574 22.42 16.13 14.47
N GLU A 575 22.99 17.27 14.85
CA GLU A 575 23.65 17.44 16.16
C GLU A 575 22.69 18.16 17.14
N PRO A 576 22.86 17.95 18.45
CA PRO A 576 22.08 18.69 19.45
C PRO A 576 22.16 20.21 19.24
N GLY A 577 21.01 20.87 19.12
CA GLY A 577 20.91 22.31 18.91
C GLY A 577 20.98 22.80 17.46
N HIS A 578 21.08 21.88 16.51
CA HIS A 578 21.10 22.18 15.07
C HIS A 578 20.00 21.44 14.33
N ALA A 579 19.59 21.98 13.19
CA ALA A 579 18.76 21.25 12.23
C ALA A 579 19.62 20.32 11.36
N SER A 580 19.05 19.75 10.31
CA SER A 580 19.76 18.80 9.44
C SER A 580 20.91 19.44 8.69
N ARG A 581 22.08 18.78 8.70
CA ARG A 581 23.32 19.20 8.02
C ARG A 581 23.96 18.05 7.28
N LEU A 582 24.89 18.38 6.38
CA LEU A 582 25.75 17.39 5.71
C LEU A 582 27.05 17.21 6.48
N TYR A 583 27.45 15.95 6.68
CA TYR A 583 28.67 15.54 7.35
C TYR A 583 29.48 14.62 6.45
N VAL A 584 30.78 14.86 6.33
CA VAL A 584 31.73 13.85 5.84
C VAL A 584 32.20 13.03 7.03
N ARG A 585 32.14 11.72 6.90
CA ARG A 585 32.53 10.77 7.93
C ARG A 585 33.48 9.72 7.36
N ASP A 586 34.56 9.37 8.09
CA ASP A 586 35.36 8.19 7.79
C ASP A 586 34.72 6.91 8.38
N LEU A 587 35.26 5.76 7.99
CA LEU A 587 34.77 4.47 8.48
C LEU A 587 35.21 4.15 9.90
N GLU A 588 36.13 4.94 10.47
CA GLU A 588 36.59 4.88 11.85
C GLU A 588 35.76 5.71 12.83
N GLY A 589 34.76 6.47 12.31
CA GLY A 589 33.77 7.18 13.13
C GLY A 589 34.05 8.66 13.33
N ARG A 590 35.04 9.24 12.64
CA ARG A 590 35.34 10.68 12.74
C ARG A 590 34.48 11.42 11.74
N SER A 591 33.63 12.33 12.22
CA SER A 591 32.74 13.15 11.42
C SER A 591 33.13 14.62 11.45
N ARG A 592 32.92 15.33 10.33
CA ARG A 592 33.01 16.77 10.26
C ARG A 592 31.86 17.36 9.46
N PRO A 593 31.29 18.51 9.87
CA PRO A 593 30.30 19.17 9.07
C PRO A 593 30.90 19.68 7.75
N VAL A 594 30.12 19.60 6.66
CA VAL A 594 30.51 20.09 5.33
C VAL A 594 30.10 21.54 5.16
N ILE A 595 28.88 21.87 5.62
CA ILE A 595 28.26 23.16 5.41
C ILE A 595 27.86 23.78 6.74
N PRO A 596 28.06 25.10 6.92
CA PRO A 596 27.72 25.81 8.16
C PRO A 596 26.23 26.03 8.34
N THR A 597 25.42 25.91 7.28
CA THR A 597 23.98 26.20 7.26
C THR A 597 23.15 24.94 7.29
N ASP A 598 21.96 25.05 7.83
CA ASP A 598 20.98 23.97 7.82
C ASP A 598 20.46 23.72 6.41
N ILE A 599 20.16 22.46 6.10
CA ILE A 599 19.56 22.05 4.84
C ILE A 599 18.18 21.43 5.10
N ARG A 600 17.35 21.35 4.05
CA ARG A 600 16.13 20.58 4.12
C ARG A 600 16.50 19.09 4.16
N ALA A 601 16.11 18.39 5.22
CA ALA A 601 16.24 16.95 5.28
C ALA A 601 15.39 16.32 4.16
N SER A 602 16.05 15.76 3.14
CA SER A 602 15.42 15.17 1.97
C SER A 602 16.29 14.05 1.44
N PHE A 603 15.68 13.00 0.94
CA PHE A 603 16.37 11.95 0.19
C PHE A 603 16.46 12.26 -1.31
N MET A 604 15.96 13.42 -1.74
CA MET A 604 16.03 13.92 -3.11
C MET A 604 16.76 15.26 -3.16
N GLY A 605 17.37 15.55 -4.31
CA GLY A 605 18.05 16.81 -4.55
C GLY A 605 19.47 16.89 -3.97
N ILE A 606 19.94 15.82 -3.29
CA ILE A 606 21.31 15.70 -2.81
C ILE A 606 22.05 14.73 -3.72
N THR A 607 23.07 15.20 -4.43
CA THR A 607 23.91 14.38 -5.32
C THR A 607 25.35 14.87 -5.35
N LEU A 608 26.29 13.92 -5.43
CA LEU A 608 27.73 14.15 -5.33
C LEU A 608 28.38 14.24 -6.72
N SER A 609 29.26 15.22 -6.93
CA SER A 609 30.04 15.34 -8.16
C SER A 609 30.95 14.11 -8.39
N PRO A 610 31.33 13.83 -9.66
CA PRO A 610 32.15 12.67 -9.99
C PRO A 610 33.49 12.62 -9.26
N ASP A 611 34.10 13.79 -9.03
CA ASP A 611 35.38 13.94 -8.33
C ASP A 611 35.24 13.99 -6.79
N GLY A 612 34.00 14.00 -6.27
CA GLY A 612 33.71 14.05 -4.85
C GLY A 612 34.00 15.38 -4.18
N LYS A 613 34.20 16.48 -4.95
CA LYS A 613 34.52 17.79 -4.38
C LYS A 613 33.29 18.68 -4.16
N LEU A 614 32.24 18.43 -4.92
CA LEU A 614 30.99 19.23 -4.86
C LEU A 614 29.79 18.34 -4.52
N VAL A 615 28.81 18.91 -3.83
CA VAL A 615 27.54 18.29 -3.53
C VAL A 615 26.40 19.29 -3.74
N THR A 616 25.29 18.82 -4.31
CA THR A 616 24.04 19.59 -4.29
C THR A 616 23.31 19.36 -2.99
N ALA A 617 22.58 20.36 -2.49
CA ALA A 617 21.63 20.20 -1.37
C ALA A 617 20.46 21.15 -1.56
N VAL A 618 19.29 20.76 -1.02
CA VAL A 618 18.09 21.59 -1.02
C VAL A 618 18.08 22.41 0.26
N MET A 619 17.94 23.73 0.10
CA MET A 619 17.87 24.67 1.19
C MET A 619 16.47 24.70 1.82
N PRO A 620 16.29 25.25 3.03
CA PRO A 620 14.98 25.35 3.67
C PRO A 620 13.92 26.08 2.83
N ASP A 621 14.33 27.02 1.99
CA ASP A 621 13.46 27.75 1.03
C ASP A 621 13.03 26.91 -0.18
N GLY A 622 13.53 25.69 -0.31
CA GLY A 622 13.22 24.77 -1.41
C GLY A 622 14.12 24.90 -2.63
N ASN A 623 15.05 25.87 -2.66
CA ASN A 623 16.03 26.03 -3.73
C ASN A 623 17.19 25.06 -3.56
N ALA A 624 17.79 24.61 -4.67
CA ALA A 624 19.00 23.79 -4.61
C ALA A 624 20.25 24.67 -4.80
N ALA A 625 21.29 24.35 -4.02
CA ALA A 625 22.61 24.96 -4.14
C ALA A 625 23.70 23.90 -4.26
N ILE A 626 24.84 24.28 -4.84
CA ILE A 626 26.05 23.48 -4.95
C ILE A 626 27.00 23.94 -3.88
N PHE A 627 27.51 23.01 -3.08
CA PHE A 627 28.47 23.26 -1.99
C PHE A 627 29.80 22.59 -2.26
N SER A 628 30.89 23.25 -1.91
CA SER A 628 32.21 22.64 -1.80
C SER A 628 32.30 21.77 -0.55
N ILE A 629 32.70 20.52 -0.70
CA ILE A 629 32.86 19.59 0.44
C ILE A 629 34.07 19.98 1.29
N GLU A 630 35.04 20.66 0.71
CA GLU A 630 36.28 21.04 1.40
C GLU A 630 36.08 22.24 2.33
N ASN A 631 35.46 23.30 1.85
CA ASN A 631 35.39 24.59 2.56
C ASN A 631 33.95 25.10 2.81
N GLY A 632 32.92 24.38 2.39
CA GLY A 632 31.51 24.72 2.61
C GLY A 632 31.00 25.92 1.79
N GLN A 633 31.80 26.49 0.88
CA GLN A 633 31.36 27.57 0.01
C GLN A 633 30.23 27.07 -0.90
N SER A 634 29.22 27.91 -1.09
CA SER A 634 28.04 27.58 -1.87
C SER A 634 27.80 28.53 -3.04
N ARG A 635 27.13 28.01 -4.07
CA ARG A 635 26.57 28.78 -5.16
C ARG A 635 25.21 28.22 -5.57
N PRO A 636 24.27 29.06 -6.06
CA PRO A 636 23.00 28.55 -6.56
C PRO A 636 23.20 27.69 -7.81
N VAL A 637 22.27 26.75 -8.05
CA VAL A 637 22.19 26.00 -9.31
C VAL A 637 21.55 26.90 -10.36
N ARG A 638 22.36 27.46 -11.26
CA ARG A 638 21.88 28.36 -12.32
C ARG A 638 20.99 27.60 -13.31
N GLY A 639 19.84 28.16 -13.69
CA GLY A 639 18.93 27.59 -14.69
C GLY A 639 18.01 26.49 -14.14
N LEU A 640 18.06 26.19 -12.85
CA LEU A 640 17.10 25.31 -12.20
C LEU A 640 15.75 25.99 -12.04
N GLU A 641 14.66 25.35 -12.47
CA GLU A 641 13.30 25.89 -12.30
C GLU A 641 12.75 25.59 -10.89
N PRO A 642 11.83 26.42 -10.40
CA PRO A 642 11.17 26.17 -9.10
C PRO A 642 10.53 24.80 -9.04
N GLY A 643 10.79 24.05 -7.98
CA GLY A 643 10.29 22.69 -7.77
C GLY A 643 11.04 21.60 -8.49
N GLU A 644 12.07 21.89 -9.29
CA GLU A 644 12.98 20.89 -9.84
C GLU A 644 14.08 20.55 -8.85
N LEU A 645 14.52 19.29 -8.90
CA LEU A 645 15.58 18.78 -8.03
C LEU A 645 16.67 18.10 -8.86
N PRO A 646 17.95 18.28 -8.49
CA PRO A 646 19.06 17.51 -9.02
C PRO A 646 18.90 16.01 -8.67
N VAL A 647 19.18 15.14 -9.64
CA VAL A 647 19.15 13.67 -9.43
C VAL A 647 20.50 13.01 -9.67
N GLN A 648 21.34 13.56 -10.58
CA GLN A 648 22.65 13.03 -10.89
C GLN A 648 23.54 14.09 -11.56
N TRP A 649 24.85 14.03 -11.30
CA TRP A 649 25.85 14.76 -12.08
C TRP A 649 26.18 14.02 -13.37
N SER A 650 26.45 14.77 -14.45
CA SER A 650 27.05 14.19 -15.65
C SER A 650 28.47 13.69 -15.36
N GLU A 651 28.96 12.79 -16.19
CA GLU A 651 30.28 12.15 -16.04
C GLU A 651 31.43 13.16 -16.06
N ASP A 652 31.30 14.21 -16.87
CA ASP A 652 32.28 15.31 -16.99
C ASP A 652 32.19 16.35 -15.86
N GLY A 653 31.20 16.22 -14.97
CA GLY A 653 30.97 17.15 -13.87
C GLY A 653 30.48 18.56 -14.29
N ARG A 654 30.14 18.77 -15.57
CA ARG A 654 29.74 20.08 -16.11
C ARG A 654 28.23 20.30 -16.14
N ALA A 655 27.45 19.25 -15.97
CA ALA A 655 26.01 19.33 -15.99
C ALA A 655 25.37 18.52 -14.84
N LEU A 656 24.11 18.86 -14.58
CA LEU A 656 23.23 18.11 -13.69
C LEU A 656 22.04 17.55 -14.50
N PHE A 657 21.66 16.32 -14.21
CA PHE A 657 20.35 15.84 -14.55
C PHE A 657 19.35 16.31 -13.50
N VAL A 658 18.27 16.95 -13.95
CA VAL A 658 17.26 17.53 -13.06
C VAL A 658 15.87 17.05 -13.45
N VAL A 659 14.97 16.95 -12.46
CA VAL A 659 13.60 16.51 -12.68
C VAL A 659 12.68 17.22 -11.70
N ARG A 660 11.42 17.42 -12.08
CA ARG A 660 10.36 17.79 -11.15
C ARG A 660 9.82 16.49 -10.52
N PRO A 661 9.96 16.29 -9.21
CA PRO A 661 9.45 15.10 -8.53
C PRO A 661 7.95 14.94 -8.74
N GLN A 662 7.48 13.69 -8.73
CA GLN A 662 6.07 13.31 -8.87
C GLN A 662 5.42 13.66 -10.21
N ALA A 663 6.10 14.33 -11.13
CA ALA A 663 5.57 14.63 -12.46
C ALA A 663 5.28 13.34 -13.24
N LEU A 664 4.20 13.35 -14.02
CA LEU A 664 3.81 12.28 -14.92
C LEU A 664 3.32 12.90 -16.25
N PRO A 665 4.02 12.68 -17.36
CA PRO A 665 5.34 12.06 -17.50
C PRO A 665 6.45 12.82 -16.75
N ALA A 666 7.47 12.08 -16.28
CA ALA A 666 8.64 12.72 -15.68
C ALA A 666 9.62 13.15 -16.78
N LYS A 667 9.85 14.47 -16.88
CA LYS A 667 10.79 15.04 -17.85
C LYS A 667 12.15 15.23 -17.19
N LEU A 668 13.13 14.47 -17.66
CA LEU A 668 14.52 14.56 -17.22
C LEU A 668 15.26 15.54 -18.13
N PHE A 669 15.78 16.62 -17.57
CA PHE A 669 16.58 17.59 -18.29
C PHE A 669 18.06 17.46 -17.92
N ARG A 670 18.93 17.70 -18.89
CA ARG A 670 20.35 17.94 -18.68
C ARG A 670 20.56 19.45 -18.60
N LEU A 671 20.99 19.92 -17.43
CA LEU A 671 21.21 21.33 -17.13
C LEU A 671 22.71 21.61 -17.12
N ASP A 672 23.19 22.44 -18.01
CA ASP A 672 24.59 22.88 -18.06
C ASP A 672 24.85 23.91 -16.95
N LEU A 673 25.85 23.67 -16.13
CA LEU A 673 26.13 24.45 -14.92
C LEU A 673 26.84 25.79 -15.20
N GLU A 674 27.48 25.95 -16.36
CA GLU A 674 28.17 27.16 -16.75
C GLU A 674 27.20 28.16 -17.38
N THR A 675 26.43 27.66 -18.38
CA THR A 675 25.52 28.50 -19.19
C THR A 675 24.15 28.62 -18.56
N GLY A 676 23.70 27.63 -17.76
CA GLY A 676 22.33 27.51 -17.29
C GLY A 676 21.36 27.00 -18.38
N GLN A 677 21.85 26.59 -19.55
CA GLN A 677 21.03 26.02 -20.60
C GLN A 677 20.56 24.62 -20.23
N ARG A 678 19.34 24.30 -20.65
CA ARG A 678 18.73 23.01 -20.39
C ARG A 678 18.30 22.33 -21.67
N ALA A 679 18.51 21.03 -21.77
CA ALA A 679 18.07 20.19 -22.87
C ALA A 679 17.27 19.00 -22.32
N LEU A 680 16.12 18.70 -22.93
CA LEU A 680 15.36 17.51 -22.58
C LEU A 680 16.19 16.27 -22.92
N SER A 681 16.57 15.51 -21.90
CA SER A 681 17.33 14.28 -22.06
C SER A 681 16.38 13.10 -22.31
N ARG A 682 15.29 13.03 -21.54
CA ARG A 682 14.35 11.91 -21.62
C ARG A 682 13.00 12.28 -21.01
N GLU A 683 11.97 11.61 -21.52
CA GLU A 683 10.64 11.58 -20.95
C GLU A 683 10.36 10.14 -20.45
N ILE A 684 9.95 10.00 -19.20
CA ILE A 684 9.77 8.71 -18.53
C ILE A 684 8.29 8.55 -18.19
N THR A 685 7.71 7.44 -18.65
CA THR A 685 6.34 7.02 -18.33
C THR A 685 6.32 5.50 -18.21
N PRO A 686 5.75 4.91 -17.15
CA PRO A 686 5.58 3.47 -17.06
C PRO A 686 4.80 2.93 -18.24
N SER A 687 5.19 1.74 -18.75
CA SER A 687 4.53 1.09 -19.90
C SER A 687 3.04 0.84 -19.67
N ASP A 688 2.63 0.66 -18.41
CA ASP A 688 1.24 0.62 -18.00
C ASP A 688 0.99 1.81 -17.05
N PRO A 689 0.35 2.89 -17.54
CA PRO A 689 0.14 4.09 -16.74
C PRO A 689 -1.09 4.05 -15.84
N ALA A 690 -1.92 2.99 -15.90
CA ALA A 690 -3.16 2.90 -15.13
C ALA A 690 -2.89 2.97 -13.62
N GLY A 691 -3.53 3.95 -12.94
CA GLY A 691 -3.38 4.19 -11.51
C GLY A 691 -2.03 4.76 -11.08
N VAL A 692 -1.13 5.08 -12.00
CA VAL A 692 0.13 5.75 -11.68
C VAL A 692 -0.15 7.22 -11.38
N PHE A 693 0.38 7.72 -10.25
CA PHE A 693 0.15 9.10 -9.82
C PHE A 693 1.42 9.87 -9.41
N GLY A 694 2.61 9.28 -9.64
CA GLY A 694 3.88 9.96 -9.42
C GLY A 694 5.06 9.05 -9.68
N ILE A 695 6.13 9.65 -10.22
CA ILE A 695 7.42 9.01 -10.49
C ILE A 695 8.46 9.65 -9.58
N ASP A 696 9.03 8.87 -8.66
CA ASP A 696 10.14 9.25 -7.77
C ASP A 696 10.63 8.07 -6.92
N PRO A 697 11.92 7.97 -6.62
CA PRO A 697 13.03 8.67 -7.23
C PRO A 697 13.42 8.09 -8.59
N ILE A 698 14.24 8.84 -9.32
CA ILE A 698 14.96 8.37 -10.50
C ILE A 698 16.43 8.19 -10.12
N ARG A 699 17.05 7.10 -10.55
CA ARG A 699 18.50 6.84 -10.43
C ARG A 699 19.03 6.51 -11.80
N LEU A 700 20.13 7.15 -12.19
CA LEU A 700 20.73 6.95 -13.50
C LEU A 700 22.24 6.86 -13.41
N THR A 701 22.85 6.23 -14.40
CA THR A 701 24.30 6.28 -14.62
C THR A 701 24.73 7.70 -14.99
N ARG A 702 25.98 8.07 -14.76
CA ARG A 702 26.50 9.42 -15.02
C ARG A 702 26.45 9.80 -16.51
N ASP A 703 26.50 8.82 -17.41
CA ASP A 703 26.30 9.01 -18.86
C ASP A 703 24.81 9.14 -19.25
N GLY A 704 23.90 8.93 -18.31
CA GLY A 704 22.44 9.00 -18.50
C GLY A 704 21.83 7.89 -19.37
N LYS A 705 22.59 6.85 -19.73
CA LYS A 705 22.12 5.79 -20.64
C LYS A 705 21.31 4.73 -19.93
N ALA A 706 21.78 4.24 -18.78
CA ALA A 706 21.04 3.31 -17.94
C ALA A 706 20.36 4.05 -16.78
N TYR A 707 19.16 3.63 -16.42
CA TYR A 707 18.40 4.26 -15.36
C TYR A 707 17.39 3.29 -14.74
N VAL A 708 17.01 3.59 -13.52
CA VAL A 708 15.86 2.99 -12.86
C VAL A 708 15.02 4.09 -12.23
N TYR A 709 13.74 3.88 -12.14
CA TYR A 709 12.82 4.78 -11.45
C TYR A 709 11.78 4.01 -10.68
N SER A 710 11.30 4.62 -9.64
CA SER A 710 10.12 4.13 -8.92
C SER A 710 8.90 4.95 -9.29
N TYR A 711 7.75 4.29 -9.30
CA TYR A 711 6.47 4.93 -9.46
C TYR A 711 5.45 4.35 -8.49
N ARG A 712 4.55 5.21 -8.05
CA ARG A 712 3.46 4.79 -7.18
C ARG A 712 2.23 4.50 -8.00
N ARG A 713 1.69 3.31 -7.79
CA ARG A 713 0.45 2.85 -8.41
C ARG A 713 -0.62 2.67 -7.35
N LEU A 714 -1.76 3.28 -7.55
CA LEU A 714 -2.95 3.11 -6.75
C LEU A 714 -4.11 2.69 -7.66
N LEU A 715 -4.52 1.45 -7.54
CA LEU A 715 -5.72 0.94 -8.20
C LEU A 715 -6.84 0.92 -7.19
N THR A 716 -7.96 1.56 -7.52
CA THR A 716 -9.09 1.67 -6.62
C THR A 716 -10.40 1.34 -7.30
N ASP A 717 -11.25 0.63 -6.57
CA ASP A 717 -12.63 0.35 -6.94
C ASP A 717 -13.56 1.05 -5.95
N LEU A 718 -14.53 1.80 -6.46
CA LEU A 718 -15.52 2.48 -5.64
C LEU A 718 -16.69 1.54 -5.31
N TYR A 719 -17.07 1.49 -4.05
CA TYR A 719 -18.17 0.69 -3.52
C TYR A 719 -19.19 1.53 -2.76
N LEU A 720 -20.45 1.17 -2.91
CA LEU A 720 -21.52 1.52 -1.99
C LEU A 720 -21.69 0.37 -0.98
N VAL A 721 -21.65 0.70 0.30
CA VAL A 721 -21.79 -0.28 1.39
C VAL A 721 -23.01 0.03 2.21
N GLU A 722 -23.88 -0.96 2.38
CA GLU A 722 -25.14 -0.85 3.13
C GLU A 722 -25.14 -1.84 4.31
N GLY A 723 -25.86 -1.53 5.38
CA GLY A 723 -26.05 -2.42 6.52
C GLY A 723 -24.93 -2.41 7.57
N LEU A 724 -23.96 -1.50 7.48
CA LEU A 724 -22.96 -1.28 8.54
C LEU A 724 -23.64 -0.69 9.79
N ARG A 725 -23.26 -1.18 11.00
CA ARG A 725 -23.85 -0.77 12.29
C ARG A 725 -22.79 -0.61 13.37
#